data_ff04f39421ba56f819543002105bcad8
#
_entry.id   ff04f39421ba56f819543002105bcad8
#
_cell.length_a   1.000
_cell.length_b   1.000
_cell.length_c   1.000
_cell.angle_alpha   90.00
_cell.angle_beta   90.00
_cell.angle_gamma   90.00
#
_symmetry.space_group_name_H-M   'P 1'
#
loop_
_entity.id
_entity.type
_entity.pdbx_description
1 polymer ?
#
loop_
_entity_poly.entity_id
_entity_poly.type
_entity_poly.pdbx_seq_one_letter_code
_entity_poly.pdbx_strand_id
1 'polypeptide(L)'
;MKAKHILAALGAAATMASYAAPVTPEKALEIVNAPSSQKMLRAMGGSPSFRIAEKRLTPAGNATACYLMTRNSMPGYVIVAGDDALGTEVLGYSNNGTPDEMPDNMRAWLDQAGRAIDYLNSHPGAAPIKVQAKSPGASVEPLLGNIHWGQQPYYNRKAPSSSYPIGCVATAVGQVMYSHQWPASGTGSHSYTTTTHKLQISQDFSKTTYRWDKMAETLDNTSSEETIDAVATMLYDFAVSVEMDFQVGGSGAYSEKIAGALANHFGYSKQIHCCKRDAYTGEQWIEMLHNELDNGFPVVYGGATSGMGMGHSFVCDGYNEDGFYHINWGWNGNGNGYFAINALAYDYIDMTTGQSMKDGFNYHQDMIVGMRPDRDASTQWRDYEFFTEELMAVDKAGQPTDFLPLTVACGSTLPIYLYEAYNISNRITPVREFGLRLIDAGGTQIDSFGEKNPGELRFGPVLDDPVTVTIPANLPDGTYTIEPYFLIEGEDETRKFTTSIGAVSTLKVEVDAGEATITPQGHYSLRVDNLKWTPEQLNSGVSTTFSLTITNEGEMYDGCLYFQLKVKGDKVMSHWYTSPHVDVTIPAGATQTIEFTQQLDCYRSNAYEITFFNRDEKPFFTLEGLSIEGRDPDPELALTKKIKFIPKDWQVPANCMILEAEVINNGGLYEGKMFWVMVEPYTLMTSDYYEGTDHDVVIPGNGTVKTIHVMGTFDSASSWSMSNEFVAVFNHYATNCNQAGSIGPQEYNLLETTWGPKNDNVRWDPAWDIENADRGPSSAISPIPATATEANIGITCAMGIVTATLPPDATLKALTVFDPQGRPVAFGQEGLTGTVTVDINHLGAGPYFVAVSTTCGSAAASIMR
;
A
#
# COMPACT_ATOMS: atom_id res chain seq x y z
N MET A 1 53.81 -46.50 30.81
CA MET A 1 53.16 -47.48 29.96
C MET A 1 52.03 -46.83 29.16
N LYS A 2 52.21 -46.82 27.83
CA LYS A 2 51.25 -46.55 26.80
C LYS A 2 50.38 -45.26 26.87
N ALA A 3 50.96 -44.18 26.31
CA ALA A 3 50.18 -43.05 25.79
C ALA A 3 49.36 -43.55 24.56
N LYS A 4 48.09 -43.23 24.52
CA LYS A 4 47.27 -43.31 23.31
C LYS A 4 47.08 -41.86 22.82
N HIS A 5 47.66 -41.62 21.68
CA HIS A 5 47.41 -40.43 20.88
C HIS A 5 45.96 -40.46 20.37
N ILE A 6 45.15 -39.46 20.78
CA ILE A 6 43.88 -39.15 20.13
C ILE A 6 44.19 -37.96 19.20
N LEU A 7 44.23 -38.24 17.90
CA LEU A 7 44.27 -37.27 16.85
C LEU A 7 42.86 -36.60 16.83
N ALA A 8 42.77 -35.37 17.33
CA ALA A 8 41.60 -34.55 17.09
C ALA A 8 41.68 -34.04 15.66
N ALA A 9 40.93 -34.65 14.79
CA ALA A 9 40.62 -34.07 13.47
C ALA A 9 39.84 -32.81 13.71
N LEU A 10 40.45 -31.65 13.58
CA LEU A 10 39.74 -30.39 13.35
C LEU A 10 39.07 -30.48 11.99
N GLY A 11 37.82 -30.94 11.99
CA GLY A 11 36.93 -30.67 10.88
C GLY A 11 36.63 -29.18 10.90
N ALA A 12 37.29 -28.46 10.00
CA ALA A 12 36.78 -27.15 9.61
C ALA A 12 35.41 -27.39 8.97
N ALA A 13 34.35 -27.22 9.73
CA ALA A 13 33.06 -26.97 9.16
C ALA A 13 33.16 -25.59 8.49
N ALA A 14 33.47 -25.62 7.18
CA ALA A 14 33.18 -24.51 6.33
C ALA A 14 31.66 -24.34 6.44
N THR A 15 31.21 -23.34 7.20
CA THR A 15 29.87 -22.78 7.03
C THR A 15 29.85 -22.26 5.60
N MET A 16 29.28 -23.06 4.72
CA MET A 16 28.85 -22.55 3.42
C MET A 16 27.83 -21.47 3.75
N ALA A 17 28.20 -20.21 3.60
CA ALA A 17 27.24 -19.17 3.48
C ALA A 17 26.29 -19.60 2.36
N SER A 18 25.05 -19.87 2.67
CA SER A 18 24.03 -20.10 1.66
C SER A 18 23.85 -18.78 0.94
N TYR A 19 24.41 -18.68 -0.24
CA TYR A 19 24.12 -17.55 -1.13
C TYR A 19 22.65 -17.63 -1.47
N ALA A 20 21.98 -16.48 -1.47
CA ALA A 20 20.66 -16.29 -2.05
C ALA A 20 20.62 -16.95 -3.45
N ALA A 21 19.64 -17.80 -3.68
CA ALA A 21 19.49 -18.52 -4.94
C ALA A 21 18.14 -18.21 -5.59
N PRO A 22 18.14 -17.75 -6.85
CA PRO A 22 16.91 -17.52 -7.58
C PRO A 22 16.06 -18.79 -7.65
N VAL A 23 14.79 -18.63 -7.32
CA VAL A 23 13.79 -19.69 -7.46
C VAL A 23 13.39 -19.78 -8.94
N THR A 24 13.63 -20.94 -9.57
CA THR A 24 13.23 -21.16 -10.96
C THR A 24 11.73 -21.45 -11.05
N PRO A 25 11.09 -21.31 -12.23
CA PRO A 25 9.69 -21.69 -12.43
C PRO A 25 9.38 -23.14 -12.02
N GLU A 26 10.30 -24.06 -12.31
CA GLU A 26 10.19 -25.48 -11.95
C GLU A 26 10.27 -25.65 -10.43
N LYS A 27 11.15 -24.90 -9.78
CA LYS A 27 11.30 -24.91 -8.33
C LYS A 27 10.08 -24.33 -7.64
N ALA A 28 9.52 -23.26 -8.18
CA ALA A 28 8.27 -22.69 -7.68
C ALA A 28 7.10 -23.68 -7.72
N LEU A 29 7.00 -24.47 -8.79
CA LEU A 29 6.04 -25.58 -8.90
C LEU A 29 6.33 -26.71 -7.91
N GLU A 30 7.60 -27.03 -7.64
CA GLU A 30 7.98 -27.97 -6.60
C GLU A 30 7.57 -27.50 -5.21
N ILE A 31 7.81 -26.22 -4.88
CA ILE A 31 7.45 -25.61 -3.59
C ILE A 31 5.98 -25.80 -3.29
N VAL A 32 5.09 -25.42 -4.21
CA VAL A 32 3.65 -25.55 -3.98
C VAL A 32 3.16 -27.01 -3.93
N ASN A 33 3.89 -27.94 -4.54
CA ASN A 33 3.57 -29.36 -4.53
C ASN A 33 4.36 -30.16 -3.45
N ALA A 34 5.22 -29.50 -2.67
CA ALA A 34 6.00 -30.16 -1.63
C ALA A 34 5.14 -30.71 -0.50
N PRO A 35 5.59 -31.75 0.21
CA PRO A 35 4.88 -32.26 1.39
C PRO A 35 4.71 -31.20 2.49
N SER A 36 5.63 -30.28 2.64
CA SER A 36 5.55 -29.12 3.54
C SER A 36 4.37 -28.19 3.19
N SER A 37 4.04 -28.06 1.91
CA SER A 37 2.92 -27.25 1.43
C SER A 37 1.58 -27.97 1.46
N GLN A 38 1.53 -29.27 1.82
CA GLN A 38 0.32 -30.11 1.83
C GLN A 38 -0.74 -29.60 2.80
N LYS A 39 -0.35 -28.95 3.89
CA LYS A 39 -1.29 -28.39 4.86
C LYS A 39 -1.95 -27.15 4.27
N MET A 40 -1.18 -26.26 3.67
CA MET A 40 -1.68 -25.10 2.90
C MET A 40 -2.64 -25.57 1.79
N LEU A 41 -2.27 -26.62 1.06
CA LEU A 41 -3.10 -27.18 -0.01
C LEU A 41 -4.43 -27.75 0.51
N ARG A 42 -4.43 -28.35 1.70
CA ARG A 42 -5.67 -28.82 2.36
C ARG A 42 -6.56 -27.66 2.79
N ALA A 43 -5.97 -26.60 3.34
CA ALA A 43 -6.69 -25.37 3.68
C ALA A 43 -7.33 -24.72 2.45
N MET A 44 -6.70 -24.87 1.29
CA MET A 44 -7.22 -24.43 0.00
C MET A 44 -8.23 -25.41 -0.65
N GLY A 45 -8.67 -26.48 0.03
CA GLY A 45 -9.75 -27.34 -0.44
C GLY A 45 -9.37 -28.43 -1.43
N GLY A 46 -8.20 -29.06 -1.31
CA GLY A 46 -7.86 -30.28 -2.08
C GLY A 46 -6.42 -30.33 -2.62
N SER A 47 -6.11 -31.28 -3.49
CA SER A 47 -4.83 -31.37 -4.22
C SER A 47 -4.98 -30.69 -5.59
N PRO A 48 -4.87 -29.39 -5.70
CA PRO A 48 -4.99 -28.68 -6.95
C PRO A 48 -3.68 -28.81 -7.75
N SER A 49 -3.77 -28.90 -9.05
CA SER A 49 -2.66 -28.61 -9.92
C SER A 49 -2.54 -27.09 -10.09
N PHE A 50 -1.40 -26.55 -9.76
CA PHE A 50 -1.08 -25.14 -9.96
C PHE A 50 -0.39 -24.92 -11.29
N ARG A 51 -0.61 -23.75 -11.86
CA ARG A 51 0.16 -23.20 -12.97
C ARG A 51 0.66 -21.83 -12.60
N ILE A 52 1.76 -21.41 -13.15
CA ILE A 52 2.23 -20.03 -13.06
C ILE A 52 1.29 -19.18 -13.90
N ALA A 53 0.58 -18.26 -13.26
CA ALA A 53 -0.26 -17.27 -13.93
C ALA A 53 0.56 -16.05 -14.33
N GLU A 54 1.46 -15.61 -13.45
CA GLU A 54 2.33 -14.45 -13.65
C GLU A 54 3.70 -14.73 -13.05
N LYS A 55 4.74 -14.32 -13.77
CA LYS A 55 6.09 -14.18 -13.23
C LYS A 55 6.35 -12.68 -13.09
N ARG A 56 6.37 -12.21 -11.86
CA ARG A 56 6.65 -10.81 -11.57
C ARG A 56 8.14 -10.61 -11.43
N LEU A 57 8.67 -9.66 -12.15
CA LEU A 57 10.07 -9.27 -12.01
C LEU A 57 10.22 -8.31 -10.82
N THR A 58 11.43 -8.26 -10.29
CA THR A 58 11.81 -7.23 -9.33
C THR A 58 11.76 -5.86 -10.00
N PRO A 59 11.62 -4.77 -9.25
CA PRO A 59 11.67 -3.42 -9.82
C PRO A 59 12.92 -3.12 -10.64
N ALA A 60 14.06 -3.72 -10.29
CA ALA A 60 15.28 -3.62 -11.11
C ALA A 60 15.23 -4.45 -12.42
N GLY A 61 14.22 -5.27 -12.60
CA GLY A 61 13.99 -6.07 -13.80
C GLY A 61 15.00 -7.23 -14.03
N ASN A 62 15.95 -7.42 -13.14
CA ASN A 62 17.07 -8.36 -13.29
C ASN A 62 16.86 -9.69 -12.53
N ALA A 63 15.84 -9.78 -11.69
CA ALA A 63 15.50 -10.96 -10.92
C ALA A 63 13.99 -11.21 -10.93
N THR A 64 13.57 -12.35 -10.41
CA THR A 64 12.15 -12.65 -10.19
C THR A 64 11.76 -12.18 -8.79
N ALA A 65 10.77 -11.32 -8.67
CA ALA A 65 10.21 -10.92 -7.40
C ALA A 65 9.38 -12.06 -6.78
N CYS A 66 8.45 -12.58 -7.56
CA CYS A 66 7.61 -13.69 -7.15
C CYS A 66 6.98 -14.40 -8.35
N TYR A 67 6.42 -15.57 -8.07
CA TYR A 67 5.52 -16.28 -8.97
C TYR A 67 4.12 -16.26 -8.40
N LEU A 68 3.16 -15.74 -9.16
CA LEU A 68 1.75 -15.84 -8.85
C LEU A 68 1.22 -17.14 -9.47
N MET A 69 0.83 -18.05 -8.62
CA MET A 69 0.43 -19.40 -9.01
C MET A 69 -1.06 -19.57 -8.84
N THR A 70 -1.79 -19.85 -9.91
CA THR A 70 -3.24 -20.07 -9.87
C THR A 70 -3.59 -21.53 -9.97
N ARG A 71 -4.78 -21.86 -9.49
CA ARG A 71 -5.37 -23.20 -9.58
C ARG A 71 -6.02 -23.39 -10.96
N ASN A 72 -5.91 -24.58 -11.53
CA ASN A 72 -6.39 -24.83 -12.90
C ASN A 72 -7.91 -24.76 -13.10
N SER A 73 -8.72 -24.82 -12.07
CA SER A 73 -10.19 -24.89 -12.20
C SER A 73 -10.97 -24.35 -11.01
N MET A 74 -10.31 -23.64 -10.09
CA MET A 74 -10.93 -23.11 -8.89
C MET A 74 -10.33 -21.74 -8.57
N PRO A 75 -11.05 -20.81 -7.94
CA PRO A 75 -10.49 -19.58 -7.45
C PRO A 75 -9.39 -19.82 -6.39
N GLY A 76 -8.55 -18.84 -6.21
CA GLY A 76 -7.43 -18.86 -5.27
C GLY A 76 -6.07 -18.92 -5.97
N TYR A 77 -5.06 -18.41 -5.28
CA TYR A 77 -3.69 -18.31 -5.77
C TYR A 77 -2.68 -18.47 -4.64
N VAL A 78 -1.44 -18.76 -5.00
CA VAL A 78 -0.28 -18.81 -4.09
C VAL A 78 0.78 -17.86 -4.64
N ILE A 79 1.44 -17.16 -3.76
CA ILE A 79 2.56 -16.27 -4.07
C ILE A 79 3.83 -16.96 -3.59
N VAL A 80 4.67 -17.37 -4.53
CA VAL A 80 5.96 -18.01 -4.23
C VAL A 80 7.05 -16.98 -4.41
N ALA A 81 7.96 -16.88 -3.45
CA ALA A 81 9.13 -16.00 -3.53
C ALA A 81 9.95 -16.30 -4.78
N GLY A 82 10.44 -15.27 -5.43
CA GLY A 82 11.32 -15.41 -6.58
C GLY A 82 12.76 -15.74 -6.23
N ASP A 83 13.10 -15.66 -4.93
CA ASP A 83 14.42 -15.94 -4.39
C ASP A 83 14.32 -16.49 -2.97
N ASP A 84 15.20 -17.43 -2.60
CA ASP A 84 15.22 -18.03 -1.26
C ASP A 84 15.78 -17.10 -0.18
N ALA A 85 16.38 -16.00 -0.59
CA ALA A 85 16.91 -14.94 0.27
C ALA A 85 15.88 -14.26 1.15
N LEU A 86 14.59 -14.32 0.79
CA LEU A 86 13.49 -13.80 1.64
C LEU A 86 13.25 -14.66 2.89
N GLY A 87 13.96 -15.77 3.05
CA GLY A 87 13.86 -16.66 4.20
C GLY A 87 12.55 -17.45 4.28
N THR A 88 11.68 -17.30 3.29
CA THR A 88 10.46 -18.10 3.10
C THR A 88 10.21 -18.38 1.63
N GLU A 89 9.76 -19.60 1.34
CA GLU A 89 9.44 -20.03 -0.02
C GLU A 89 8.06 -19.53 -0.49
N VAL A 90 7.12 -19.33 0.43
CA VAL A 90 5.77 -18.84 0.16
C VAL A 90 5.57 -17.51 0.87
N LEU A 91 5.22 -16.47 0.12
CA LEU A 91 4.98 -15.13 0.65
C LEU A 91 3.53 -14.97 1.14
N GLY A 92 2.60 -15.70 0.53
CA GLY A 92 1.20 -15.67 0.89
C GLY A 92 0.35 -16.57 0.00
N TYR A 93 -0.89 -16.80 0.39
CA TYR A 93 -1.87 -17.49 -0.44
C TYR A 93 -3.29 -17.04 -0.12
N SER A 94 -4.17 -17.16 -1.10
CA SER A 94 -5.60 -16.90 -0.95
C SER A 94 -6.41 -18.07 -1.48
N ASN A 95 -7.55 -18.35 -0.82
CA ASN A 95 -8.51 -19.37 -1.27
C ASN A 95 -9.47 -18.82 -2.33
N ASN A 96 -9.54 -17.50 -2.49
CA ASN A 96 -10.50 -16.79 -3.31
C ASN A 96 -9.81 -15.84 -4.29
N GLY A 97 -10.55 -15.41 -5.29
CA GLY A 97 -10.09 -14.46 -6.28
C GLY A 97 -9.04 -15.01 -7.25
N THR A 98 -8.56 -14.15 -8.09
CA THR A 98 -7.50 -14.41 -9.07
C THR A 98 -6.41 -13.35 -8.91
N PRO A 99 -5.19 -13.54 -9.43
CA PRO A 99 -4.16 -12.51 -9.41
C PRO A 99 -4.58 -11.19 -10.04
N ASP A 100 -5.46 -11.21 -11.05
CA ASP A 100 -5.96 -10.03 -11.73
C ASP A 100 -6.90 -9.19 -10.83
N GLU A 101 -7.54 -9.84 -9.86
CA GLU A 101 -8.44 -9.21 -8.87
C GLU A 101 -7.69 -8.79 -7.59
N MET A 102 -6.36 -8.91 -7.58
CA MET A 102 -5.57 -8.42 -6.44
C MET A 102 -5.78 -6.94 -6.23
N PRO A 103 -6.06 -6.51 -5.00
CA PRO A 103 -6.07 -5.10 -4.65
C PRO A 103 -4.70 -4.45 -4.89
N ASP A 104 -4.70 -3.16 -5.18
CA ASP A 104 -3.47 -2.44 -5.52
C ASP A 104 -2.44 -2.45 -4.37
N ASN A 105 -2.89 -2.36 -3.12
CA ASN A 105 -2.03 -2.50 -1.95
C ASN A 105 -1.29 -3.84 -1.88
N MET A 106 -1.93 -4.92 -2.32
CA MET A 106 -1.29 -6.23 -2.38
C MET A 106 -0.26 -6.33 -3.51
N ARG A 107 -0.54 -5.68 -4.66
CA ARG A 107 0.42 -5.58 -5.76
C ARG A 107 1.69 -4.85 -5.31
N ALA A 108 1.52 -3.78 -4.57
CA ALA A 108 2.60 -2.98 -4.02
C ALA A 108 3.47 -3.74 -3.00
N TRP A 109 2.83 -4.54 -2.15
CA TRP A 109 3.57 -5.42 -1.25
C TRP A 109 4.45 -6.43 -2.01
N LEU A 110 3.96 -6.95 -3.14
CA LEU A 110 4.76 -7.81 -4.01
C LEU A 110 5.97 -7.06 -4.61
N ASP A 111 5.83 -5.78 -4.89
CA ASP A 111 6.94 -4.95 -5.36
C ASP A 111 7.96 -4.69 -4.24
N GLN A 112 7.52 -4.56 -2.98
CA GLN A 112 8.45 -4.53 -1.84
C GLN A 112 9.21 -5.85 -1.67
N ALA A 113 8.52 -6.99 -1.79
CA ALA A 113 9.20 -8.29 -1.80
C ALA A 113 10.22 -8.37 -2.95
N GLY A 114 9.89 -7.82 -4.12
CA GLY A 114 10.81 -7.67 -5.23
C GLY A 114 12.02 -6.80 -4.91
N ARG A 115 11.83 -5.66 -4.28
CA ARG A 115 12.95 -4.80 -3.82
C ARG A 115 13.83 -5.48 -2.79
N ALA A 116 13.24 -6.25 -1.87
CA ALA A 116 13.99 -7.03 -0.90
C ALA A 116 14.86 -8.11 -1.58
N ILE A 117 14.37 -8.74 -2.65
CA ILE A 117 15.13 -9.68 -3.47
C ILE A 117 16.25 -8.99 -4.24
N ASP A 118 15.99 -7.86 -4.88
CA ASP A 118 17.01 -7.04 -5.54
C ASP A 118 18.13 -6.69 -4.58
N TYR A 119 17.74 -6.30 -3.38
CA TYR A 119 18.64 -6.03 -2.27
C TYR A 119 19.49 -7.25 -1.89
N LEU A 120 18.86 -8.37 -1.54
CA LEU A 120 19.56 -9.57 -1.06
C LEU A 120 20.43 -10.20 -2.16
N ASN A 121 20.01 -10.16 -3.42
CA ASN A 121 20.79 -10.62 -4.56
C ASN A 121 22.03 -9.78 -4.84
N SER A 122 21.96 -8.51 -4.53
CA SER A 122 23.10 -7.61 -4.62
C SER A 122 24.04 -7.69 -3.40
N HIS A 123 23.64 -8.45 -2.34
CA HIS A 123 24.34 -8.54 -1.05
C HIS A 123 24.67 -9.96 -0.66
N PRO A 124 25.64 -10.60 -1.30
CA PRO A 124 26.14 -11.90 -0.87
C PRO A 124 26.69 -11.78 0.56
N GLY A 125 25.91 -12.23 1.55
CA GLY A 125 26.26 -12.16 2.96
C GLY A 125 25.28 -11.41 3.85
N ALA A 126 24.27 -10.73 3.28
CA ALA A 126 23.14 -10.24 4.06
C ALA A 126 22.38 -11.44 4.65
N ALA A 127 22.02 -11.34 5.93
CA ALA A 127 21.21 -12.38 6.55
C ALA A 127 19.81 -12.39 5.90
N PRO A 128 19.22 -13.57 5.62
CA PRO A 128 17.85 -13.66 5.18
C PRO A 128 16.93 -12.90 6.14
N ILE A 129 15.92 -12.25 5.60
CA ILE A 129 14.90 -11.59 6.43
C ILE A 129 14.22 -12.70 7.23
N LYS A 130 14.51 -12.75 8.52
CA LYS A 130 13.80 -13.67 9.41
C LYS A 130 12.45 -13.07 9.73
N VAL A 131 11.41 -13.59 9.11
CA VAL A 131 10.06 -13.42 9.65
C VAL A 131 10.10 -14.03 11.05
N GLN A 132 9.88 -13.23 12.10
CA GLN A 132 9.82 -13.77 13.46
C GLN A 132 8.55 -14.59 13.60
N ALA A 133 8.66 -15.89 13.37
CA ALA A 133 7.61 -16.83 13.73
C ALA A 133 7.70 -17.05 15.25
N LYS A 134 6.60 -16.79 15.95
CA LYS A 134 6.44 -17.28 17.33
C LYS A 134 6.36 -18.79 17.24
N SER A 135 7.21 -19.49 17.95
CA SER A 135 7.27 -20.96 18.12
C SER A 135 6.84 -21.82 16.92
N PRO A 136 7.73 -22.61 16.31
CA PRO A 136 7.36 -23.54 15.25
C PRO A 136 6.23 -24.45 15.71
N GLY A 137 5.10 -24.42 15.02
CA GLY A 137 4.01 -25.38 15.19
C GLY A 137 2.67 -24.85 15.69
N ALA A 138 2.53 -23.57 16.03
CA ALA A 138 1.24 -22.97 16.35
C ALA A 138 0.58 -22.35 15.10
N SER A 139 -0.71 -22.57 14.92
CA SER A 139 -1.52 -21.96 13.86
C SER A 139 -2.97 -21.83 14.32
N VAL A 140 -3.64 -20.79 13.81
CA VAL A 140 -5.08 -20.58 13.97
C VAL A 140 -5.67 -20.44 12.58
N GLU A 141 -6.57 -21.36 12.21
CA GLU A 141 -7.30 -21.29 10.95
C GLU A 141 -8.20 -20.04 10.92
N PRO A 142 -8.53 -19.50 9.73
CA PRO A 142 -9.35 -18.31 9.63
C PRO A 142 -10.68 -18.45 10.37
N LEU A 143 -10.86 -17.66 11.42
CA LEU A 143 -12.02 -17.72 12.32
C LEU A 143 -13.32 -17.23 11.65
N LEU A 144 -13.22 -16.34 10.64
CA LEU A 144 -14.37 -15.88 9.87
C LEU A 144 -14.82 -16.88 8.79
N GLY A 145 -13.99 -17.89 8.46
CA GLY A 145 -14.33 -18.90 7.46
C GLY A 145 -14.65 -18.30 6.09
N ASN A 146 -15.90 -18.48 5.63
CA ASN A 146 -16.36 -18.01 4.32
C ASN A 146 -17.06 -16.63 4.36
N ILE A 147 -16.97 -15.90 5.46
CA ILE A 147 -17.55 -14.56 5.56
C ILE A 147 -16.71 -13.60 4.74
N HIS A 148 -17.27 -13.11 3.63
CA HIS A 148 -16.58 -12.27 2.67
C HIS A 148 -17.43 -11.05 2.33
N TRP A 149 -17.57 -10.14 3.28
CA TRP A 149 -18.34 -8.94 3.08
C TRP A 149 -17.52 -7.83 2.43
N GLY A 150 -18.22 -6.89 1.83
CA GLY A 150 -17.64 -5.70 1.22
C GLY A 150 -18.36 -4.43 1.70
N GLN A 151 -17.96 -3.30 1.14
CA GLN A 151 -18.55 -2.02 1.50
C GLN A 151 -19.71 -1.65 0.56
N GLN A 152 -19.73 -2.21 -0.63
CA GLN A 152 -20.73 -2.07 -1.71
C GLN A 152 -20.50 -3.12 -2.79
N PRO A 153 -21.43 -3.38 -3.74
CA PRO A 153 -22.85 -3.03 -3.68
C PRO A 153 -23.59 -3.88 -2.64
N TYR A 154 -24.86 -3.63 -2.41
CA TYR A 154 -25.79 -4.30 -1.48
C TYR A 154 -25.55 -3.96 0.01
N TYR A 155 -24.33 -4.04 0.50
CA TYR A 155 -23.97 -3.77 1.91
C TYR A 155 -24.31 -2.34 2.34
N ASN A 156 -24.25 -1.39 1.43
CA ASN A 156 -24.54 0.02 1.62
C ASN A 156 -26.00 0.42 1.38
N ARG A 157 -26.90 -0.55 1.28
CA ARG A 157 -28.31 -0.30 0.93
C ARG A 157 -29.03 0.68 1.85
N LYS A 158 -28.62 0.75 3.12
CA LYS A 158 -29.20 1.68 4.10
C LYS A 158 -28.42 2.98 4.24
N ALA A 159 -27.30 3.13 3.58
CA ALA A 159 -26.54 4.37 3.59
C ALA A 159 -27.38 5.54 3.04
N PRO A 160 -27.08 6.80 3.43
CA PRO A 160 -27.85 7.97 2.99
C PRO A 160 -27.91 8.16 1.47
N SER A 161 -26.96 7.59 0.73
CA SER A 161 -26.96 7.53 -0.73
C SER A 161 -26.45 6.17 -1.19
N SER A 162 -26.96 5.65 -2.31
CA SER A 162 -26.48 4.43 -2.92
C SER A 162 -25.03 4.53 -3.44
N SER A 163 -24.53 5.76 -3.64
CA SER A 163 -23.15 6.02 -4.03
C SER A 163 -22.18 6.08 -2.85
N TYR A 164 -22.66 6.04 -1.60
CA TYR A 164 -21.81 6.02 -0.42
C TYR A 164 -21.57 4.58 0.03
N PRO A 165 -20.31 4.09 0.04
CA PRO A 165 -20.01 2.80 0.67
C PRO A 165 -20.35 2.85 2.15
N ILE A 166 -20.60 1.67 2.75
CA ILE A 166 -20.95 1.59 4.19
C ILE A 166 -19.77 1.92 5.11
N GLY A 167 -18.56 1.85 4.59
CA GLY A 167 -17.30 2.11 5.29
C GLY A 167 -16.60 0.86 5.81
N CYS A 168 -15.26 0.90 5.77
CA CYS A 168 -14.42 -0.25 6.14
C CYS A 168 -14.60 -0.65 7.62
N VAL A 169 -14.71 0.32 8.52
CA VAL A 169 -14.95 0.08 9.96
C VAL A 169 -16.23 -0.71 10.18
N ALA A 170 -17.33 -0.33 9.53
CA ALA A 170 -18.60 -1.04 9.65
C ALA A 170 -18.52 -2.44 9.03
N THR A 171 -17.82 -2.59 7.91
CA THR A 171 -17.63 -3.88 7.26
C THR A 171 -16.80 -4.84 8.11
N ALA A 172 -15.66 -4.39 8.63
CA ALA A 172 -14.77 -5.21 9.46
C ALA A 172 -15.49 -5.68 10.73
N VAL A 173 -16.08 -4.76 11.50
CA VAL A 173 -16.82 -5.10 12.72
C VAL A 173 -18.04 -5.96 12.42
N GLY A 174 -18.77 -5.64 11.34
CA GLY A 174 -19.94 -6.41 10.94
C GLY A 174 -19.66 -7.86 10.65
N GLN A 175 -18.54 -8.19 10.01
CA GLN A 175 -18.11 -9.58 9.76
C GLN A 175 -17.89 -10.33 11.08
N VAL A 176 -17.25 -9.69 12.07
CA VAL A 176 -17.06 -10.29 13.40
C VAL A 176 -18.37 -10.41 14.16
N MET A 177 -19.26 -9.43 14.08
CA MET A 177 -20.60 -9.53 14.68
C MET A 177 -21.42 -10.66 14.07
N TYR A 178 -21.34 -10.85 12.76
CA TYR A 178 -22.03 -11.95 12.07
C TYR A 178 -21.45 -13.32 12.45
N SER A 179 -20.15 -13.45 12.61
CA SER A 179 -19.55 -14.71 13.08
C SER A 179 -20.01 -15.08 14.49
N HIS A 180 -20.25 -14.10 15.34
CA HIS A 180 -20.79 -14.30 16.69
C HIS A 180 -22.32 -14.47 16.74
N GLN A 181 -23.04 -14.06 15.67
CA GLN A 181 -24.52 -13.94 15.62
C GLN A 181 -25.05 -13.20 16.85
N TRP A 182 -24.46 -12.04 17.14
CA TRP A 182 -24.73 -11.27 18.36
C TRP A 182 -24.70 -9.77 18.07
N PRO A 183 -25.56 -8.94 18.76
CA PRO A 183 -26.68 -9.32 19.66
C PRO A 183 -27.97 -9.63 18.90
N ALA A 184 -29.05 -10.01 19.60
CA ALA A 184 -30.36 -10.15 18.98
C ALA A 184 -30.99 -8.78 18.61
N SER A 185 -30.66 -7.72 19.38
CA SER A 185 -31.12 -6.35 19.18
C SER A 185 -30.10 -5.41 19.79
N GLY A 186 -29.96 -4.22 19.23
CA GLY A 186 -29.14 -3.17 19.83
C GLY A 186 -29.79 -2.53 21.05
N THR A 187 -29.12 -1.59 21.69
CA THR A 187 -29.56 -0.86 22.88
C THR A 187 -29.38 0.63 22.70
N GLY A 188 -30.41 1.42 23.08
CA GLY A 188 -30.38 2.87 23.02
C GLY A 188 -30.44 3.42 21.59
N SER A 189 -30.10 4.69 21.47
CA SER A 189 -30.10 5.41 20.19
C SER A 189 -28.89 6.31 20.08
N HIS A 190 -28.57 6.71 18.86
CA HIS A 190 -27.53 7.70 18.59
C HIS A 190 -27.94 8.64 17.46
N SER A 191 -27.46 9.90 17.56
CA SER A 191 -27.65 10.90 16.51
C SER A 191 -26.41 11.80 16.41
N TYR A 192 -26.04 12.16 15.21
CA TYR A 192 -24.90 13.02 14.93
C TYR A 192 -25.06 13.74 13.60
N THR A 193 -24.14 14.68 13.33
CA THR A 193 -24.03 15.36 12.03
C THR A 193 -22.74 14.94 11.38
N THR A 194 -22.80 14.42 10.14
CA THR A 194 -21.61 14.02 9.40
C THR A 194 -20.68 15.21 9.17
N THR A 195 -19.36 14.94 9.15
CA THR A 195 -18.35 16.01 9.05
C THR A 195 -18.33 16.65 7.66
N THR A 196 -18.36 15.85 6.59
CA THR A 196 -18.20 16.34 5.21
C THR A 196 -19.50 16.92 4.66
N HIS A 197 -20.57 16.13 4.62
CA HIS A 197 -21.83 16.55 3.98
C HIS A 197 -22.85 17.18 4.94
N LYS A 198 -22.53 17.30 6.23
CA LYS A 198 -23.41 17.85 7.26
C LYS A 198 -24.79 17.19 7.33
N LEU A 199 -24.86 15.89 7.03
CA LEU A 199 -26.08 15.11 7.10
C LEU A 199 -26.47 14.88 8.57
N GLN A 200 -27.75 15.08 8.89
CA GLN A 200 -28.30 14.72 10.18
C GLN A 200 -28.67 13.24 10.17
N ILE A 201 -27.97 12.44 10.92
CA ILE A 201 -28.16 10.99 11.03
C ILE A 201 -28.68 10.67 12.42
N SER A 202 -29.67 9.79 12.50
CA SER A 202 -30.24 9.32 13.79
C SER A 202 -30.73 7.89 13.64
N GLN A 203 -30.44 7.04 14.62
CA GLN A 203 -30.90 5.66 14.67
C GLN A 203 -31.21 5.23 16.10
N ASP A 204 -32.29 4.47 16.25
CA ASP A 204 -32.69 3.84 17.51
C ASP A 204 -32.45 2.35 17.43
N PHE A 205 -31.31 1.90 17.92
CA PHE A 205 -30.85 0.51 17.84
C PHE A 205 -31.77 -0.46 18.57
N SER A 206 -32.50 0.00 19.59
CA SER A 206 -33.45 -0.81 20.36
C SER A 206 -34.67 -1.26 19.56
N LYS A 207 -34.94 -0.60 18.43
CA LYS A 207 -36.05 -0.94 17.51
C LYS A 207 -35.62 -1.94 16.42
N THR A 208 -34.33 -2.23 16.32
CA THR A 208 -33.80 -3.18 15.32
C THR A 208 -33.68 -4.56 15.93
N THR A 209 -34.23 -5.56 15.23
CA THR A 209 -33.96 -6.96 15.50
C THR A 209 -33.04 -7.50 14.40
N TYR A 210 -31.83 -7.97 14.77
CA TYR A 210 -30.87 -8.50 13.83
C TYR A 210 -31.25 -9.94 13.48
N ARG A 211 -31.60 -10.15 12.21
CA ARG A 211 -32.04 -11.44 11.70
C ARG A 211 -30.85 -12.24 11.21
N TRP A 212 -30.03 -12.73 12.13
CA TRP A 212 -28.84 -13.50 11.85
C TRP A 212 -29.12 -14.72 10.95
N ASP A 213 -30.31 -15.36 11.13
CA ASP A 213 -30.78 -16.49 10.32
C ASP A 213 -31.08 -16.13 8.85
N LYS A 214 -31.14 -14.86 8.51
CA LYS A 214 -31.38 -14.34 7.16
C LYS A 214 -30.14 -13.79 6.49
N MET A 215 -29.12 -13.51 7.26
CA MET A 215 -27.87 -13.03 6.74
C MET A 215 -27.10 -14.14 6.02
N ALA A 216 -26.20 -13.77 5.12
CA ALA A 216 -25.36 -14.68 4.34
C ALA A 216 -23.89 -14.34 4.51
N GLU A 217 -23.03 -15.34 4.29
CA GLU A 217 -21.57 -15.19 4.32
C GLU A 217 -21.05 -14.23 3.23
N THR A 218 -21.80 -14.10 2.13
CA THR A 218 -21.50 -13.15 1.03
C THR A 218 -22.81 -12.62 0.44
N LEU A 219 -22.77 -11.43 -0.17
CA LEU A 219 -23.89 -10.90 -0.95
C LEU A 219 -23.48 -10.75 -2.41
N ASP A 220 -24.40 -11.13 -3.30
CA ASP A 220 -24.24 -11.03 -4.75
C ASP A 220 -25.58 -10.70 -5.44
N ASN A 221 -25.60 -10.75 -6.76
CA ASN A 221 -26.79 -10.46 -7.57
C ASN A 221 -27.89 -11.54 -7.48
N THR A 222 -27.63 -12.67 -6.81
CA THR A 222 -28.60 -13.74 -6.55
C THR A 222 -29.19 -13.66 -5.15
N SER A 223 -28.62 -12.84 -4.28
CA SER A 223 -29.04 -12.67 -2.90
C SER A 223 -30.45 -12.09 -2.82
N SER A 224 -31.29 -12.67 -1.93
CA SER A 224 -32.63 -12.19 -1.75
C SER A 224 -32.67 -10.79 -1.11
N GLU A 225 -33.72 -10.02 -1.43
CA GLU A 225 -33.97 -8.72 -0.81
C GLU A 225 -33.99 -8.79 0.72
N GLU A 226 -34.52 -9.88 1.30
CA GLU A 226 -34.56 -10.12 2.74
C GLU A 226 -33.14 -10.30 3.31
N THR A 227 -32.26 -11.02 2.59
CA THR A 227 -30.88 -11.26 2.97
C THR A 227 -30.09 -9.97 2.93
N ILE A 228 -30.20 -9.24 1.81
CA ILE A 228 -29.52 -7.93 1.63
C ILE A 228 -29.96 -6.96 2.74
N ASP A 229 -31.27 -6.87 3.00
CA ASP A 229 -31.83 -5.97 4.00
C ASP A 229 -31.37 -6.32 5.41
N ALA A 230 -31.25 -7.59 5.74
CA ALA A 230 -30.78 -8.07 7.03
C ALA A 230 -29.31 -7.62 7.29
N VAL A 231 -28.41 -7.87 6.34
CA VAL A 231 -27.00 -7.49 6.45
C VAL A 231 -26.84 -5.96 6.47
N ALA A 232 -27.47 -5.27 5.50
CA ALA A 232 -27.34 -3.81 5.39
C ALA A 232 -27.90 -3.06 6.61
N THR A 233 -28.93 -3.57 7.24
CA THR A 233 -29.52 -2.98 8.46
C THR A 233 -28.52 -3.04 9.62
N MET A 234 -27.90 -4.17 9.86
CA MET A 234 -26.92 -4.32 10.94
C MET A 234 -25.67 -3.46 10.68
N LEU A 235 -25.15 -3.47 9.45
CA LEU A 235 -24.02 -2.63 9.08
C LEU A 235 -24.32 -1.13 9.25
N TYR A 236 -25.52 -0.69 8.86
CA TYR A 236 -25.92 0.70 9.01
C TYR A 236 -26.06 1.11 10.47
N ASP A 237 -26.69 0.27 11.32
CA ASP A 237 -26.79 0.54 12.74
C ASP A 237 -25.40 0.69 13.37
N PHE A 238 -24.48 -0.20 13.02
CA PHE A 238 -23.10 -0.08 13.50
C PHE A 238 -22.41 1.19 12.95
N ALA A 239 -22.54 1.48 11.67
CA ALA A 239 -21.96 2.68 11.07
C ALA A 239 -22.46 3.97 11.77
N VAL A 240 -23.74 4.02 12.13
CA VAL A 240 -24.31 5.15 12.88
C VAL A 240 -23.71 5.24 14.29
N SER A 241 -23.51 4.11 14.97
CA SER A 241 -22.97 4.09 16.33
C SER A 241 -21.54 4.62 16.45
N VAL A 242 -20.77 4.52 15.37
CA VAL A 242 -19.37 5.03 15.27
C VAL A 242 -19.29 6.38 14.54
N GLU A 243 -20.44 7.02 14.25
CA GLU A 243 -20.51 8.33 13.59
C GLU A 243 -19.86 8.35 12.21
N MET A 244 -20.18 7.37 11.37
CA MET A 244 -19.63 7.23 10.02
C MET A 244 -19.84 8.51 9.19
N ASP A 245 -18.75 9.06 8.65
CA ASP A 245 -18.80 10.18 7.71
C ASP A 245 -19.00 9.62 6.29
N PHE A 246 -20.27 9.57 5.88
CA PHE A 246 -20.68 8.99 4.60
C PHE A 246 -20.35 9.92 3.44
N GLN A 247 -19.58 9.41 2.45
CA GLN A 247 -19.20 10.18 1.27
C GLN A 247 -18.88 9.27 0.06
N VAL A 248 -18.87 9.88 -1.15
CA VAL A 248 -18.47 9.19 -2.38
C VAL A 248 -16.99 8.81 -2.31
N GLY A 249 -16.66 7.63 -2.79
CA GLY A 249 -15.27 7.16 -2.85
C GLY A 249 -14.76 6.49 -1.56
N GLY A 250 -15.34 6.82 -0.39
CA GLY A 250 -14.95 6.17 0.86
C GLY A 250 -15.62 6.80 2.07
N SER A 251 -16.35 6.02 2.86
CA SER A 251 -16.91 6.45 4.15
C SER A 251 -15.98 6.06 5.28
N GLY A 252 -15.72 6.96 6.22
CA GLY A 252 -14.77 6.78 7.31
C GLY A 252 -15.34 6.99 8.70
N ALA A 253 -14.75 6.32 9.68
CA ALA A 253 -15.00 6.52 11.11
C ALA A 253 -13.71 6.26 11.91
N TYR A 254 -13.59 6.87 13.06
CA TYR A 254 -12.47 6.65 13.97
C TYR A 254 -12.57 5.28 14.66
N SER A 255 -11.49 4.49 14.60
CA SER A 255 -11.41 3.15 15.23
C SER A 255 -11.61 3.20 16.74
N GLU A 256 -11.22 4.27 17.39
CA GLU A 256 -11.39 4.52 18.83
C GLU A 256 -12.87 4.47 19.26
N LYS A 257 -13.80 4.69 18.33
CA LYS A 257 -15.22 4.60 18.60
C LYS A 257 -15.76 3.17 18.66
N ILE A 258 -15.03 2.20 18.10
CA ILE A 258 -15.50 0.81 17.95
C ILE A 258 -15.79 0.17 19.31
N ALA A 259 -14.80 0.18 20.22
CA ALA A 259 -14.90 -0.48 21.52
C ALA A 259 -16.08 0.08 22.32
N GLY A 260 -16.19 1.41 22.34
CA GLY A 260 -17.30 2.08 23.02
C GLY A 260 -18.66 1.77 22.39
N ALA A 261 -18.78 1.80 21.07
CA ALA A 261 -20.03 1.47 20.37
C ALA A 261 -20.49 0.04 20.68
N LEU A 262 -19.59 -0.92 20.60
CA LEU A 262 -19.87 -2.34 20.86
C LEU A 262 -20.32 -2.59 22.30
N ALA A 263 -19.63 -2.01 23.28
CA ALA A 263 -19.93 -2.20 24.70
C ALA A 263 -21.25 -1.51 25.11
N ASN A 264 -21.53 -0.32 24.58
CA ASN A 264 -22.71 0.47 25.01
C ASN A 264 -23.99 0.11 24.22
N HIS A 265 -23.86 -0.28 22.95
CA HIS A 265 -25.03 -0.46 22.09
C HIS A 265 -25.28 -1.89 21.63
N PHE A 266 -24.25 -2.75 21.62
CA PHE A 266 -24.36 -4.09 21.03
C PHE A 266 -24.06 -5.24 21.99
N GLY A 267 -24.01 -4.96 23.30
CA GLY A 267 -23.88 -5.99 24.35
C GLY A 267 -22.59 -6.82 24.26
N TYR A 268 -21.51 -6.22 23.82
CA TYR A 268 -20.16 -6.81 23.87
C TYR A 268 -19.51 -6.57 25.23
N SER A 269 -18.47 -7.35 25.50
CA SER A 269 -17.72 -7.31 26.75
C SER A 269 -17.31 -5.89 27.13
N LYS A 270 -17.54 -5.53 28.38
CA LYS A 270 -17.06 -4.28 28.96
C LYS A 270 -15.55 -4.28 29.21
N GLN A 271 -14.85 -5.33 28.80
CA GLN A 271 -13.39 -5.42 28.77
C GLN A 271 -12.82 -5.15 27.38
N ILE A 272 -13.68 -4.93 26.36
CA ILE A 272 -13.25 -4.57 25.00
C ILE A 272 -12.40 -3.29 25.02
N HIS A 273 -11.33 -3.27 24.23
CA HIS A 273 -10.33 -2.21 24.24
C HIS A 273 -9.83 -1.86 22.83
N CYS A 274 -9.68 -0.58 22.57
CA CYS A 274 -8.96 -0.05 21.42
C CYS A 274 -7.50 0.16 21.83
N CYS A 275 -6.60 -0.62 21.27
CA CYS A 275 -5.16 -0.51 21.50
C CYS A 275 -4.51 0.32 20.39
N LYS A 276 -3.73 1.33 20.76
CA LYS A 276 -2.91 2.13 19.83
C LYS A 276 -1.51 1.53 19.77
N ARG A 277 -1.01 1.21 18.57
CA ARG A 277 0.28 0.51 18.35
C ARG A 277 1.43 1.17 19.11
N ASP A 278 1.47 2.48 19.09
CA ASP A 278 2.59 3.25 19.64
C ASP A 278 2.66 3.25 21.17
N ALA A 279 1.59 2.81 21.85
CA ALA A 279 1.58 2.61 23.29
C ALA A 279 2.20 1.27 23.73
N TYR A 280 2.60 0.39 22.80
CA TYR A 280 3.10 -0.95 23.07
C TYR A 280 4.37 -1.24 22.30
N THR A 281 5.26 -2.09 22.87
CA THR A 281 6.37 -2.62 22.09
C THR A 281 5.90 -3.61 21.03
N GLY A 282 6.72 -3.85 20.00
CA GLY A 282 6.40 -4.83 18.96
C GLY A 282 6.09 -6.22 19.53
N GLU A 283 6.83 -6.66 20.56
CA GLU A 283 6.60 -7.93 21.24
C GLU A 283 5.24 -7.97 21.96
N GLN A 284 4.91 -6.95 22.74
CA GLN A 284 3.61 -6.83 23.41
C GLN A 284 2.46 -6.81 22.42
N TRP A 285 2.62 -6.10 21.30
CA TRP A 285 1.62 -6.01 20.25
C TRP A 285 1.27 -7.38 19.63
N ILE A 286 2.30 -8.12 19.27
CA ILE A 286 2.14 -9.48 18.71
C ILE A 286 1.58 -10.44 19.77
N GLU A 287 2.00 -10.33 21.02
CA GLU A 287 1.46 -11.16 22.10
C GLU A 287 -0.05 -10.93 22.31
N MET A 288 -0.51 -9.67 22.30
CA MET A 288 -1.93 -9.35 22.41
C MET A 288 -2.73 -9.92 21.23
N LEU A 289 -2.23 -9.76 20.00
CA LEU A 289 -2.87 -10.29 18.80
C LEU A 289 -3.00 -11.81 18.85
N HIS A 290 -1.92 -12.52 19.19
CA HIS A 290 -1.94 -13.98 19.33
C HIS A 290 -2.89 -14.43 20.46
N ASN A 291 -2.92 -13.69 21.57
CA ASN A 291 -3.81 -14.03 22.67
C ASN A 291 -5.30 -14.00 22.26
N GLU A 292 -5.71 -13.04 21.41
CA GLU A 292 -7.08 -13.02 20.90
C GLU A 292 -7.32 -14.19 19.94
N LEU A 293 -6.45 -14.39 18.95
CA LEU A 293 -6.60 -15.42 17.92
C LEU A 293 -6.56 -16.83 18.50
N ASP A 294 -5.64 -17.12 19.45
CA ASP A 294 -5.53 -18.41 20.14
C ASP A 294 -6.79 -18.75 20.95
N ASN A 295 -7.51 -17.72 21.43
CA ASN A 295 -8.78 -17.89 22.13
C ASN A 295 -10.00 -17.88 21.22
N GLY A 296 -9.80 -17.85 19.90
CA GLY A 296 -10.87 -17.93 18.89
C GLY A 296 -11.61 -16.62 18.64
N PHE A 297 -10.96 -15.47 18.87
CA PHE A 297 -11.54 -14.15 18.64
C PHE A 297 -10.85 -13.44 17.47
N PRO A 298 -11.58 -13.17 16.38
CA PRO A 298 -11.07 -12.33 15.30
C PRO A 298 -10.80 -10.90 15.82
N VAL A 299 -9.75 -10.28 15.32
CA VAL A 299 -9.32 -8.93 15.72
C VAL A 299 -9.62 -7.94 14.59
N VAL A 300 -10.43 -6.92 14.87
CA VAL A 300 -10.53 -5.76 13.98
C VAL A 300 -9.23 -4.98 14.11
N TYR A 301 -8.56 -4.79 12.98
CA TYR A 301 -7.25 -4.17 12.87
C TYR A 301 -7.33 -2.98 11.92
N GLY A 302 -6.61 -1.94 12.21
CA GLY A 302 -6.57 -0.72 11.42
C GLY A 302 -5.17 -0.16 11.26
N GLY A 303 -5.01 0.70 10.29
CA GLY A 303 -3.81 1.46 10.05
C GLY A 303 -4.03 2.53 8.99
N ALA A 304 -3.09 3.44 8.88
CA ALA A 304 -3.08 4.50 7.89
C ALA A 304 -1.83 4.43 7.02
N THR A 305 -1.88 5.09 5.86
CA THR A 305 -0.72 5.36 5.02
C THR A 305 0.05 6.56 5.56
N SER A 306 1.31 6.78 5.15
CA SER A 306 2.12 7.91 5.59
C SER A 306 1.40 9.23 5.32
N GLY A 307 1.67 10.22 6.15
CA GLY A 307 1.00 11.52 6.07
C GLY A 307 -0.51 11.46 6.33
N MET A 308 -1.03 10.39 6.94
CA MET A 308 -2.46 10.16 7.19
C MET A 308 -3.34 10.26 5.93
N GLY A 309 -2.81 9.93 4.77
CA GLY A 309 -3.51 10.07 3.50
C GLY A 309 -4.75 9.18 3.37
N MET A 310 -4.68 7.91 3.78
CA MET A 310 -5.81 6.98 3.79
C MET A 310 -5.70 5.98 4.93
N GLY A 311 -6.78 5.81 5.71
CA GLY A 311 -6.92 4.75 6.69
C GLY A 311 -7.74 3.58 6.16
N HIS A 312 -7.50 2.38 6.68
CA HIS A 312 -8.32 1.21 6.38
C HIS A 312 -8.47 0.33 7.62
N SER A 313 -9.69 -0.19 7.82
CA SER A 313 -9.98 -1.19 8.86
C SER A 313 -10.34 -2.52 8.20
N PHE A 314 -9.77 -3.60 8.70
CA PHE A 314 -9.91 -4.96 8.20
C PHE A 314 -9.93 -5.95 9.37
N VAL A 315 -10.02 -7.25 9.11
CA VAL A 315 -10.01 -8.26 10.16
C VAL A 315 -8.77 -9.13 10.02
N CYS A 316 -8.03 -9.27 11.11
CA CYS A 316 -7.04 -10.32 11.30
C CYS A 316 -7.72 -11.47 12.06
N ASP A 317 -7.87 -12.63 11.43
CA ASP A 317 -8.70 -13.71 11.97
C ASP A 317 -8.01 -15.07 12.02
N GLY A 318 -6.71 -15.12 11.83
CA GLY A 318 -5.92 -16.33 11.94
C GLY A 318 -4.43 -16.10 11.68
N TYR A 319 -3.62 -17.13 11.88
CA TYR A 319 -2.21 -17.14 11.51
C TYR A 319 -1.73 -18.58 11.26
N ASN A 320 -0.68 -18.72 10.47
CA ASN A 320 -0.11 -20.02 10.14
C ASN A 320 1.22 -20.30 10.89
N GLU A 321 1.75 -21.51 10.72
CA GLU A 321 3.00 -21.94 11.35
C GLU A 321 4.24 -21.15 10.87
N ASP A 322 4.13 -20.52 9.71
CA ASP A 322 5.20 -19.71 9.10
C ASP A 322 5.19 -18.26 9.58
N GLY A 323 4.24 -17.88 10.46
CA GLY A 323 4.12 -16.52 11.02
C GLY A 323 3.37 -15.53 10.13
N PHE A 324 2.62 -16.02 9.12
CA PHE A 324 1.72 -15.18 8.33
C PHE A 324 0.34 -15.10 8.98
N TYR A 325 -0.25 -13.92 8.95
CA TYR A 325 -1.56 -13.62 9.50
C TYR A 325 -2.60 -13.65 8.38
N HIS A 326 -3.74 -14.29 8.64
CA HIS A 326 -4.86 -14.25 7.72
C HIS A 326 -5.59 -12.91 7.85
N ILE A 327 -5.72 -12.21 6.73
CA ILE A 327 -6.36 -10.90 6.63
C ILE A 327 -7.60 -10.99 5.75
N ASN A 328 -8.72 -10.54 6.30
CA ASN A 328 -9.95 -10.30 5.56
C ASN A 328 -10.11 -8.78 5.35
N TRP A 329 -9.86 -8.34 4.14
CA TRP A 329 -9.80 -6.91 3.80
C TRP A 329 -11.16 -6.21 3.77
N GLY A 330 -12.27 -6.93 3.78
CA GLY A 330 -13.60 -6.34 3.65
C GLY A 330 -13.93 -5.88 2.22
N TRP A 331 -13.39 -6.56 1.19
CA TRP A 331 -13.56 -6.25 -0.22
C TRP A 331 -14.22 -7.39 -0.99
N ASN A 332 -15.36 -7.90 -0.50
CA ASN A 332 -16.08 -9.04 -1.07
C ASN A 332 -15.23 -10.32 -1.19
N GLY A 333 -14.26 -10.49 -0.28
CA GLY A 333 -13.32 -11.62 -0.29
C GLY A 333 -12.12 -11.44 -1.21
N ASN A 334 -12.10 -10.38 -2.03
CA ASN A 334 -10.97 -10.12 -2.92
C ASN A 334 -9.70 -9.85 -2.11
N GLY A 335 -8.65 -10.58 -2.42
CA GLY A 335 -7.36 -10.45 -1.76
C GLY A 335 -7.26 -11.04 -0.35
N ASN A 336 -8.34 -11.59 0.23
CA ASN A 336 -8.24 -12.27 1.52
C ASN A 336 -7.19 -13.38 1.47
N GLY A 337 -6.37 -13.48 2.50
CA GLY A 337 -5.28 -14.45 2.53
C GLY A 337 -4.30 -14.24 3.68
N TYR A 338 -3.12 -14.83 3.56
CA TYR A 338 -2.09 -14.81 4.60
C TYR A 338 -0.94 -13.87 4.25
N PHE A 339 -0.64 -12.93 5.13
CA PHE A 339 0.33 -11.87 4.94
C PHE A 339 1.22 -11.67 6.15
N ALA A 340 2.42 -11.12 5.95
CA ALA A 340 3.25 -10.67 7.05
C ALA A 340 2.63 -9.39 7.66
N ILE A 341 2.42 -9.37 8.98
CA ILE A 341 1.71 -8.28 9.66
C ILE A 341 2.45 -6.94 9.62
N ASN A 342 3.76 -6.98 9.45
CA ASN A 342 4.62 -5.79 9.34
C ASN A 342 4.85 -5.33 7.88
N ALA A 343 4.15 -5.93 6.93
CA ALA A 343 4.27 -5.65 5.51
C ALA A 343 2.89 -5.35 4.87
N LEU A 344 2.02 -4.67 5.58
CA LEU A 344 0.69 -4.24 5.12
C LEU A 344 0.81 -3.00 4.21
N ALA A 345 1.64 -3.10 3.17
CA ALA A 345 2.02 -2.00 2.32
C ALA A 345 1.03 -1.74 1.16
N TYR A 346 0.86 -0.47 0.82
CA TYR A 346 0.01 0.04 -0.25
C TYR A 346 0.82 0.93 -1.19
N ASP A 347 0.70 0.74 -2.51
CA ASP A 347 1.23 1.67 -3.53
C ASP A 347 0.07 2.44 -4.15
N TYR A 348 0.09 3.74 -4.02
CA TYR A 348 -0.84 4.65 -4.65
C TYR A 348 -0.08 5.62 -5.54
N ILE A 349 -0.54 5.80 -6.76
CA ILE A 349 -0.07 6.90 -7.61
C ILE A 349 -1.01 8.07 -7.38
N ASP A 350 -0.53 9.13 -6.80
CA ASP A 350 -1.25 10.40 -6.74
C ASP A 350 -1.44 10.91 -8.17
N MET A 351 -2.67 10.82 -8.66
CA MET A 351 -3.04 11.18 -10.03
C MET A 351 -2.89 12.69 -10.31
N THR A 352 -2.76 13.51 -9.27
CA THR A 352 -2.54 14.95 -9.41
C THR A 352 -1.07 15.31 -9.53
N THR A 353 -0.19 14.53 -8.90
CA THR A 353 1.26 14.79 -8.88
C THR A 353 2.05 13.79 -9.71
N GLY A 354 1.47 12.67 -10.12
CA GLY A 354 2.15 11.58 -10.80
C GLY A 354 3.18 10.85 -9.93
N GLN A 355 3.16 11.10 -8.62
CA GLN A 355 4.10 10.49 -7.68
C GLN A 355 3.55 9.18 -7.16
N SER A 356 4.39 8.16 -7.17
CA SER A 356 4.13 6.91 -6.46
C SER A 356 4.30 7.16 -4.96
N MET A 357 3.20 7.18 -4.23
CA MET A 357 3.19 7.16 -2.77
C MET A 357 3.39 5.70 -2.34
N LYS A 358 4.61 5.34 -2.01
CA LYS A 358 4.96 3.99 -1.55
C LYS A 358 4.65 3.88 -0.07
N ASP A 359 3.44 3.43 0.26
CA ASP A 359 3.05 3.39 1.65
C ASP A 359 2.16 2.19 2.00
N GLY A 360 2.27 1.74 3.25
CA GLY A 360 1.44 0.68 3.81
C GLY A 360 0.54 1.21 4.92
N PHE A 361 -0.43 0.41 5.35
CA PHE A 361 -1.22 0.67 6.56
C PHE A 361 -0.37 0.43 7.83
N ASN A 362 0.86 0.96 7.83
CA ASN A 362 1.86 0.73 8.87
C ASN A 362 1.95 1.87 9.88
N TYR A 363 1.25 2.96 9.62
CA TYR A 363 1.22 4.14 10.50
C TYR A 363 -0.06 4.17 11.32
N HIS A 364 0.01 4.71 12.53
CA HIS A 364 -1.12 4.85 13.44
C HIS A 364 -1.96 3.57 13.56
N GLN A 365 -1.29 2.43 13.59
CA GLN A 365 -1.97 1.15 13.69
C GLN A 365 -2.76 1.06 14.99
N ASP A 366 -3.93 0.44 14.90
CA ASP A 366 -4.76 0.10 16.04
C ASP A 366 -5.36 -1.30 15.90
N MET A 367 -5.78 -1.87 17.02
CA MET A 367 -6.55 -3.10 17.04
C MET A 367 -7.58 -3.08 18.17
N ILE A 368 -8.67 -3.78 17.94
CA ILE A 368 -9.73 -3.95 18.93
C ILE A 368 -9.60 -5.33 19.55
N VAL A 369 -9.20 -5.39 20.81
CA VAL A 369 -9.07 -6.63 21.58
C VAL A 369 -10.26 -6.83 22.52
N GLY A 370 -10.55 -8.07 22.90
CA GLY A 370 -11.67 -8.40 23.78
C GLY A 370 -13.03 -8.28 23.12
N MET A 371 -13.12 -8.41 21.81
CA MET A 371 -14.38 -8.36 21.06
C MET A 371 -15.21 -9.62 21.25
N ARG A 372 -15.79 -9.78 22.43
CA ARG A 372 -16.53 -10.96 22.91
C ARG A 372 -17.97 -10.61 23.28
N PRO A 373 -18.99 -11.38 22.83
CA PRO A 373 -20.37 -11.22 23.30
C PRO A 373 -20.48 -11.37 24.82
N ASP A 374 -21.05 -10.38 25.52
CA ASP A 374 -21.33 -10.42 26.97
C ASP A 374 -22.73 -11.02 27.22
N ARG A 375 -22.88 -12.31 26.90
CA ARG A 375 -24.18 -12.98 26.91
C ARG A 375 -24.88 -12.97 28.27
N ASP A 376 -24.11 -12.91 29.35
CA ASP A 376 -24.64 -12.93 30.73
C ASP A 376 -24.67 -11.52 31.34
N ALA A 377 -24.25 -10.50 30.60
CA ALA A 377 -24.07 -9.12 31.07
C ALA A 377 -23.21 -9.04 32.36
N SER A 378 -22.25 -9.97 32.49
CA SER A 378 -21.49 -10.17 33.74
C SER A 378 -20.14 -9.45 33.76
N THR A 379 -19.66 -8.97 32.59
CA THR A 379 -18.37 -8.29 32.53
C THR A 379 -18.41 -6.94 33.23
N GLN A 380 -17.31 -6.61 33.91
CA GLN A 380 -17.15 -5.31 34.55
C GLN A 380 -16.53 -4.31 33.55
N TRP A 381 -16.87 -3.04 33.66
CA TRP A 381 -16.27 -1.99 32.87
C TRP A 381 -14.75 -1.90 33.13
N ARG A 382 -14.01 -1.68 32.04
CA ARG A 382 -12.61 -1.22 32.17
C ARG A 382 -12.57 0.13 32.86
N ASP A 383 -11.40 0.47 33.39
CA ASP A 383 -11.15 1.83 33.83
C ASP A 383 -11.27 2.80 32.66
N TYR A 384 -11.50 4.05 32.98
CA TYR A 384 -11.46 5.12 32.01
C TYR A 384 -10.05 5.33 31.53
N GLU A 385 -9.89 5.54 30.24
CA GLU A 385 -8.59 5.67 29.60
C GLU A 385 -8.63 6.75 28.52
N PHE A 386 -7.71 7.67 28.60
CA PHE A 386 -7.45 8.67 27.59
C PHE A 386 -6.05 8.46 27.05
N PHE A 387 -5.88 8.69 25.76
CA PHE A 387 -4.62 8.57 25.05
C PHE A 387 -4.25 9.92 24.43
N THR A 388 -2.97 10.22 24.36
CA THR A 388 -2.42 11.25 23.50
C THR A 388 -1.09 10.74 22.97
N GLU A 389 -0.80 11.02 21.70
CA GLU A 389 0.45 10.57 21.11
C GLU A 389 1.63 11.22 21.80
N GLU A 390 1.66 12.55 21.86
CA GLU A 390 2.70 13.32 22.55
C GLU A 390 2.25 14.74 22.92
N LEU A 391 3.06 15.41 23.73
CA LEU A 391 2.94 16.84 23.98
C LEU A 391 3.77 17.62 22.97
N MET A 392 3.13 18.50 22.20
CA MET A 392 3.78 19.32 21.19
C MET A 392 3.69 20.80 21.50
N ALA A 393 4.69 21.56 21.07
CA ALA A 393 4.64 23.01 21.07
C ALA A 393 3.78 23.53 19.92
N VAL A 394 3.54 24.85 19.90
CA VAL A 394 2.79 25.54 18.84
C VAL A 394 3.72 26.48 18.10
N ASP A 395 3.78 26.34 16.78
CA ASP A 395 4.57 27.23 15.94
C ASP A 395 3.91 28.60 15.73
N LYS A 396 4.57 29.48 14.98
CA LYS A 396 4.05 30.83 14.69
C LYS A 396 2.80 30.84 13.80
N ALA A 397 2.55 29.77 13.11
CA ALA A 397 1.34 29.60 12.28
C ALA A 397 0.18 28.96 13.04
N GLY A 398 0.40 28.60 14.31
CA GLY A 398 -0.59 27.93 15.16
C GLY A 398 -0.62 26.42 14.97
N GLN A 399 0.41 25.84 14.35
CA GLN A 399 0.47 24.41 14.07
C GLN A 399 1.30 23.65 15.11
N PRO A 400 1.02 22.36 15.38
CA PRO A 400 1.86 21.56 16.25
C PRO A 400 3.28 21.43 15.70
N THR A 401 4.26 21.50 16.58
CA THR A 401 5.68 21.35 16.30
C THR A 401 6.40 20.75 17.50
N ASP A 402 7.60 20.21 17.29
CA ASP A 402 8.39 19.58 18.33
C ASP A 402 8.60 20.51 19.52
N PHE A 403 8.47 19.95 20.71
CA PHE A 403 8.71 20.71 21.94
C PHE A 403 10.22 20.81 22.20
N LEU A 404 10.79 21.98 22.00
CA LEU A 404 12.18 22.26 22.31
C LEU A 404 12.31 22.92 23.70
N PRO A 405 13.42 22.72 24.45
CA PRO A 405 13.66 23.41 25.70
C PRO A 405 13.54 24.94 25.55
N LEU A 406 12.80 25.57 26.43
CA LEU A 406 12.60 27.00 26.42
C LEU A 406 12.59 27.58 27.83
N THR A 407 12.99 28.85 27.98
CA THR A 407 12.92 29.59 29.24
C THR A 407 11.95 30.76 29.10
N VAL A 408 11.03 30.87 30.04
CA VAL A 408 10.03 31.94 30.10
C VAL A 408 9.99 32.55 31.52
N ALA A 409 9.59 33.82 31.64
CA ALA A 409 9.32 34.39 32.95
C ALA A 409 8.11 33.73 33.60
N CYS A 410 8.14 33.54 34.92
CA CYS A 410 6.93 33.17 35.65
C CYS A 410 5.82 34.21 35.41
N GLY A 411 4.59 33.78 35.22
CA GLY A 411 3.48 34.58 34.74
C GLY A 411 3.22 34.48 33.23
N SER A 412 4.15 33.92 32.46
CA SER A 412 3.98 33.71 31.03
C SER A 412 2.96 32.61 30.73
N THR A 413 2.34 32.74 29.56
CA THR A 413 1.44 31.71 29.00
C THR A 413 2.07 31.06 27.77
N LEU A 414 1.83 29.76 27.60
CA LEU A 414 2.26 29.01 26.42
C LEU A 414 1.19 28.02 25.98
N PRO A 415 0.90 27.92 24.69
CA PRO A 415 0.02 26.90 24.16
C PRO A 415 0.76 25.57 24.02
N ILE A 416 0.12 24.47 24.40
CA ILE A 416 0.66 23.11 24.28
C ILE A 416 -0.42 22.21 23.68
N TYR A 417 -0.11 21.51 22.59
CA TYR A 417 -0.97 20.48 22.05
C TYR A 417 -0.84 19.20 22.86
N LEU A 418 -1.97 18.57 23.14
CA LEU A 418 -2.06 17.13 23.33
C LEU A 418 -2.35 16.55 21.96
N TYR A 419 -1.29 16.14 21.26
CA TYR A 419 -1.39 15.72 19.87
C TYR A 419 -2.10 14.35 19.80
N GLU A 420 -3.05 14.22 18.84
CA GLU A 420 -3.86 13.02 18.69
C GLU A 420 -4.49 12.55 20.03
N ALA A 421 -5.27 13.46 20.65
CA ALA A 421 -5.89 13.20 21.95
C ALA A 421 -7.25 12.52 21.81
N TYR A 422 -7.38 11.31 22.38
CA TYR A 422 -8.59 10.49 22.29
C TYR A 422 -9.07 10.03 23.66
N ASN A 423 -10.40 10.00 23.83
CA ASN A 423 -11.04 9.16 24.83
C ASN A 423 -11.14 7.73 24.25
N ILE A 424 -10.27 6.83 24.67
CA ILE A 424 -10.27 5.43 24.28
C ILE A 424 -10.98 4.53 25.27
N SER A 425 -11.69 5.11 26.24
CA SER A 425 -12.59 4.38 27.16
C SER A 425 -13.66 3.66 26.36
N ASN A 426 -14.05 2.48 26.78
CA ASN A 426 -15.13 1.73 26.16
C ASN A 426 -16.53 2.07 26.71
N ARG A 427 -16.67 3.21 27.39
CA ARG A 427 -17.93 3.77 27.91
C ARG A 427 -17.92 5.27 27.86
N ILE A 428 -19.12 5.86 27.88
CA ILE A 428 -19.28 7.31 28.04
C ILE A 428 -18.62 7.72 29.36
N THR A 429 -17.76 8.70 29.28
CA THR A 429 -16.91 9.11 30.41
C THR A 429 -17.46 10.41 31.03
N PRO A 430 -17.94 10.40 32.29
CA PRO A 430 -18.38 11.61 32.98
C PRO A 430 -17.14 12.37 33.47
N VAL A 431 -16.70 13.36 32.71
CA VAL A 431 -15.46 14.09 32.98
C VAL A 431 -15.73 15.39 33.72
N ARG A 432 -15.07 15.60 34.83
CA ARG A 432 -15.05 16.87 35.55
C ARG A 432 -14.05 17.85 34.95
N GLU A 433 -12.84 17.39 34.62
CA GLU A 433 -11.85 18.19 33.92
C GLU A 433 -10.82 17.31 33.20
N PHE A 434 -10.21 17.81 32.13
CA PHE A 434 -9.10 17.17 31.46
C PHE A 434 -8.25 18.21 30.72
N GLY A 435 -6.99 17.85 30.47
CA GLY A 435 -6.01 18.70 29.81
C GLY A 435 -4.62 18.51 30.40
N LEU A 436 -4.00 19.57 30.86
CA LEU A 436 -2.69 19.58 31.49
C LEU A 436 -2.77 20.05 32.95
N ARG A 437 -1.92 19.51 33.79
CA ARG A 437 -1.73 19.99 35.15
C ARG A 437 -0.28 20.24 35.48
N LEU A 438 -0.04 21.21 36.36
CA LEU A 438 1.26 21.50 36.95
C LEU A 438 1.30 20.88 38.35
N ILE A 439 2.28 20.02 38.59
CA ILE A 439 2.50 19.37 39.90
C ILE A 439 3.88 19.68 40.46
N ASP A 440 4.02 19.70 41.75
CA ASP A 440 5.34 19.81 42.42
C ASP A 440 6.09 18.43 42.45
N ALA A 441 7.33 18.44 42.94
CA ALA A 441 8.15 17.25 43.07
C ALA A 441 7.54 16.18 44.01
N GLY A 442 6.60 16.55 44.85
CA GLY A 442 5.85 15.63 45.74
C GLY A 442 4.58 15.07 45.08
N GLY A 443 4.25 15.48 43.84
CA GLY A 443 3.03 15.10 43.15
C GLY A 443 1.81 15.92 43.52
N THR A 444 1.97 17.00 44.28
CA THR A 444 0.86 17.90 44.67
C THR A 444 0.50 18.78 43.46
N GLN A 445 -0.77 18.81 43.10
CA GLN A 445 -1.24 19.69 42.03
C GLN A 445 -1.19 21.14 42.45
N ILE A 446 -0.51 21.97 41.69
CA ILE A 446 -0.37 23.43 41.87
C ILE A 446 -1.43 24.16 41.04
N ASP A 447 -1.64 23.72 39.79
CA ASP A 447 -2.62 24.32 38.89
C ASP A 447 -3.07 23.32 37.81
N SER A 448 -4.14 23.65 37.10
CA SER A 448 -4.71 22.83 36.01
C SER A 448 -5.23 23.69 34.87
N PHE A 449 -5.06 23.21 33.65
CA PHE A 449 -5.33 23.90 32.39
C PHE A 449 -6.10 22.97 31.44
N GLY A 450 -7.01 23.50 30.66
CA GLY A 450 -7.83 22.75 29.73
C GLY A 450 -9.31 22.86 30.01
N GLU A 451 -10.07 21.84 29.62
CA GLU A 451 -11.52 21.82 29.70
C GLU A 451 -12.02 21.50 31.13
N LYS A 452 -12.92 22.33 31.62
CA LYS A 452 -13.55 22.17 32.95
C LYS A 452 -15.04 21.97 32.80
N ASN A 453 -15.55 20.91 33.45
CA ASN A 453 -16.96 20.49 33.42
C ASN A 453 -17.48 20.25 31.98
N PRO A 454 -16.75 19.54 31.13
CA PRO A 454 -17.21 19.22 29.78
C PRO A 454 -18.45 18.31 29.81
N GLY A 455 -18.70 17.64 30.95
CA GLY A 455 -19.79 16.69 31.11
C GLY A 455 -19.45 15.29 30.58
N GLU A 456 -20.44 14.66 29.97
CA GLU A 456 -20.25 13.32 29.39
C GLU A 456 -19.51 13.39 28.06
N LEU A 457 -18.30 12.82 28.00
CA LEU A 457 -17.52 12.66 26.78
C LEU A 457 -17.71 11.26 26.18
N ARG A 458 -18.01 11.22 24.91
CA ARG A 458 -18.01 9.99 24.15
C ARG A 458 -16.58 9.61 23.80
N PHE A 459 -16.42 8.36 23.38
CA PHE A 459 -15.16 7.81 22.83
C PHE A 459 -14.83 8.46 21.47
N GLY A 460 -13.56 8.59 21.17
CA GLY A 460 -13.00 9.25 19.98
C GLY A 460 -12.25 10.55 20.33
N PRO A 461 -11.98 11.42 19.35
CA PRO A 461 -11.23 12.66 19.56
C PRO A 461 -11.83 13.55 20.65
N VAL A 462 -10.96 14.16 21.47
CA VAL A 462 -11.40 15.00 22.61
C VAL A 462 -10.85 16.42 22.59
N LEU A 463 -9.73 16.68 21.90
CA LEU A 463 -9.12 18.02 21.79
C LEU A 463 -8.54 18.20 20.39
N ASP A 464 -8.96 19.27 19.73
CA ASP A 464 -8.39 19.70 18.44
C ASP A 464 -7.54 20.97 18.59
N ASP A 465 -7.70 21.71 19.70
CA ASP A 465 -7.02 22.98 19.97
C ASP A 465 -5.97 22.84 21.10
N PRO A 466 -4.89 23.64 21.08
CA PRO A 466 -3.88 23.59 22.12
C PRO A 466 -4.40 24.11 23.46
N VAL A 467 -3.98 23.45 24.54
CA VAL A 467 -4.24 23.89 25.91
C VAL A 467 -3.32 25.05 26.27
N THR A 468 -3.90 26.17 26.70
CA THR A 468 -3.11 27.31 27.17
C THR A 468 -2.67 27.10 28.61
N VAL A 469 -1.38 26.90 28.83
CA VAL A 469 -0.75 26.76 30.14
C VAL A 469 -0.22 28.09 30.62
N THR A 470 -0.48 28.47 31.87
CA THR A 470 0.08 29.64 32.51
C THR A 470 1.03 29.22 33.62
N ILE A 471 2.29 29.57 33.53
CA ILE A 471 3.23 29.38 34.66
C ILE A 471 2.86 30.36 35.75
N PRO A 472 2.50 29.94 36.99
CA PRO A 472 2.14 30.90 38.05
C PRO A 472 3.21 31.95 38.32
N ALA A 473 2.81 33.22 38.40
CA ALA A 473 3.75 34.34 38.57
C ALA A 473 4.60 34.28 39.87
N ASN A 474 4.07 33.62 40.89
CA ASN A 474 4.73 33.49 42.19
C ASN A 474 5.13 32.02 42.47
N LEU A 475 5.42 31.24 41.44
CA LEU A 475 5.84 29.85 41.61
C LEU A 475 7.22 29.85 42.30
N PRO A 476 7.35 29.17 43.48
CA PRO A 476 8.64 29.10 44.18
C PRO A 476 9.72 28.45 43.34
N ASP A 477 10.99 28.79 43.64
CA ASP A 477 12.13 28.09 43.05
C ASP A 477 12.06 26.61 43.37
N GLY A 478 12.25 25.78 42.36
CA GLY A 478 12.12 24.32 42.47
C GLY A 478 11.85 23.64 41.16
N THR A 479 11.56 22.33 41.23
CA THR A 479 11.26 21.48 40.10
C THR A 479 9.79 21.09 40.13
N TYR A 480 9.14 21.27 38.96
CA TYR A 480 7.75 20.95 38.74
C TYR A 480 7.60 20.11 37.45
N THR A 481 6.43 19.56 37.26
CA THR A 481 6.10 18.80 36.04
C THR A 481 4.76 19.23 35.48
N ILE A 482 4.68 19.43 34.16
CA ILE A 482 3.43 19.55 33.44
C ILE A 482 3.14 18.19 32.82
N GLU A 483 1.97 17.63 33.07
CA GLU A 483 1.56 16.33 32.56
C GLU A 483 0.10 16.30 32.10
N PRO A 484 -0.25 15.46 31.10
CA PRO A 484 -1.62 15.28 30.68
C PRO A 484 -2.40 14.48 31.71
N TYR A 485 -3.63 14.95 32.00
CA TYR A 485 -4.47 14.32 33.01
C TYR A 485 -5.94 14.46 32.69
N PHE A 486 -6.74 13.63 33.35
CA PHE A 486 -8.21 13.79 33.42
C PHE A 486 -8.71 13.42 34.81
N LEU A 487 -9.91 13.91 35.11
CA LEU A 487 -10.57 13.70 36.37
C LEU A 487 -12.04 13.39 36.14
N ILE A 488 -12.51 12.32 36.72
CA ILE A 488 -13.88 11.81 36.57
C ILE A 488 -14.79 12.51 37.54
N GLU A 489 -16.03 12.77 37.10
CA GLU A 489 -17.09 13.38 37.94
C GLU A 489 -17.33 12.48 39.16
N GLY A 490 -17.28 13.11 40.37
CA GLY A 490 -17.47 12.42 41.64
C GLY A 490 -16.26 11.66 42.16
N GLU A 491 -15.14 11.66 41.46
CA GLU A 491 -13.84 11.13 41.92
C GLU A 491 -12.92 12.29 42.38
N ASP A 492 -12.01 11.98 43.29
CA ASP A 492 -10.99 12.92 43.76
C ASP A 492 -9.60 12.57 43.22
N GLU A 493 -9.43 11.37 42.66
CA GLU A 493 -8.18 10.89 42.11
C GLU A 493 -8.06 11.26 40.64
N THR A 494 -7.02 11.98 40.30
CA THR A 494 -6.66 12.32 38.92
C THR A 494 -5.98 11.14 38.22
N ARG A 495 -6.24 10.99 36.93
CA ARG A 495 -5.69 9.96 36.07
C ARG A 495 -4.79 10.58 34.99
N LYS A 496 -3.77 9.87 34.57
CA LYS A 496 -2.90 10.29 33.46
C LYS A 496 -3.43 9.76 32.13
N PHE A 497 -3.13 10.47 31.07
CA PHE A 497 -3.28 9.92 29.73
C PHE A 497 -2.22 8.84 29.51
N THR A 498 -2.57 7.81 28.78
CA THR A 498 -1.60 6.92 28.13
C THR A 498 -0.93 7.68 26.99
N THR A 499 0.36 7.51 26.82
CA THR A 499 1.15 8.18 25.77
C THR A 499 1.91 7.16 24.93
N SER A 500 2.35 7.56 23.74
CA SER A 500 3.21 6.71 22.91
C SER A 500 4.55 6.48 23.57
N ILE A 501 5.09 5.27 23.41
CA ILE A 501 6.43 4.91 23.92
C ILE A 501 7.48 5.82 23.29
N GLY A 502 8.32 6.42 24.11
CA GLY A 502 9.39 7.29 23.65
C GLY A 502 8.95 8.62 23.02
N ALA A 503 7.71 9.04 23.24
CA ALA A 503 7.22 10.35 22.88
C ALA A 503 7.29 11.33 24.06
N VAL A 504 7.14 12.63 23.80
CA VAL A 504 7.12 13.64 24.88
C VAL A 504 5.85 13.46 25.70
N SER A 505 5.98 12.84 26.86
CA SER A 505 4.86 12.50 27.75
C SER A 505 4.63 13.51 28.87
N THR A 506 5.67 14.25 29.25
CA THR A 506 5.63 15.29 30.30
C THR A 506 6.63 16.41 30.00
N LEU A 507 6.44 17.55 30.64
CA LEU A 507 7.39 18.67 30.59
C LEU A 507 7.92 18.95 32.01
N LYS A 508 9.24 18.85 32.19
CA LYS A 508 9.90 19.28 33.40
C LYS A 508 9.99 20.81 33.41
N VAL A 509 9.67 21.43 34.53
CA VAL A 509 9.73 22.89 34.75
C VAL A 509 10.67 23.17 35.92
N GLU A 510 11.80 23.81 35.64
CA GLU A 510 12.76 24.25 36.67
C GLU A 510 12.60 25.74 36.84
N VAL A 511 12.22 26.15 38.05
CA VAL A 511 12.04 27.58 38.40
C VAL A 511 13.25 28.03 39.21
N ASP A 512 13.89 29.11 38.78
CA ASP A 512 14.96 29.82 39.45
C ASP A 512 14.80 31.31 39.26
N ALA A 513 14.80 32.07 40.32
CA ALA A 513 14.74 33.52 40.37
C ALA A 513 13.57 34.14 39.51
N GLY A 514 12.47 33.48 39.45
CA GLY A 514 11.29 33.95 38.70
C GLY A 514 11.30 33.65 37.20
N GLU A 515 12.25 32.85 36.71
CA GLU A 515 12.28 32.28 35.38
C GLU A 515 11.99 30.77 35.44
N ALA A 516 11.25 30.27 34.47
CA ALA A 516 10.89 28.85 34.33
C ALA A 516 11.56 28.29 33.07
N THR A 517 12.44 27.32 33.25
CA THR A 517 13.01 26.55 32.15
C THR A 517 12.20 25.27 31.97
N ILE A 518 11.60 25.10 30.80
CA ILE A 518 10.69 24.00 30.45
C ILE A 518 11.45 23.07 29.51
N THR A 519 11.54 21.80 29.89
CA THR A 519 12.27 20.77 29.14
C THR A 519 11.38 19.54 28.91
N PRO A 520 11.20 19.09 27.64
CA PRO A 520 10.44 17.88 27.34
C PRO A 520 11.06 16.63 27.98
N GLN A 521 10.21 15.71 28.41
CA GLN A 521 10.60 14.44 29.06
C GLN A 521 9.79 13.28 28.45
N GLY A 522 10.34 12.08 28.59
CA GLY A 522 9.69 10.85 28.10
C GLY A 522 10.07 10.48 26.68
N HIS A 523 10.64 11.42 25.93
CA HIS A 523 11.02 11.16 24.53
C HIS A 523 12.33 10.38 24.44
N TYR A 524 12.44 9.59 23.36
CA TYR A 524 13.72 9.04 22.94
C TYR A 524 14.64 10.16 22.40
N SER A 525 15.93 9.93 22.44
CA SER A 525 16.91 10.87 21.90
C SER A 525 18.02 10.09 21.20
N LEU A 526 17.92 10.03 19.87
CA LEU A 526 18.87 9.30 19.05
C LEU A 526 20.06 10.17 18.68
N ARG A 527 21.24 9.84 19.22
CA ARG A 527 22.50 10.48 18.84
C ARG A 527 23.31 9.52 17.99
N VAL A 528 23.71 9.98 16.82
CA VAL A 528 24.59 9.21 15.94
C VAL A 528 26.04 9.37 16.39
N ASP A 529 26.66 8.26 16.73
CA ASP A 529 28.07 8.21 17.14
C ASP A 529 28.99 8.03 15.95
N ASN A 530 28.54 7.26 14.96
CA ASN A 530 29.33 6.93 13.79
C ASN A 530 28.46 6.48 12.62
N LEU A 531 28.89 6.84 11.42
CA LEU A 531 28.34 6.32 10.16
C LEU A 531 29.49 5.82 9.29
N LYS A 532 29.42 4.58 8.90
CA LYS A 532 30.35 3.94 7.95
C LYS A 532 29.59 3.38 6.78
N TRP A 533 30.29 3.12 5.69
CA TRP A 533 29.72 2.43 4.54
C TRP A 533 30.74 1.54 3.85
N THR A 534 30.23 0.54 3.20
CA THR A 534 31.01 -0.43 2.41
C THR A 534 30.24 -0.73 1.11
N PRO A 535 30.88 -0.65 -0.06
CA PRO A 535 32.32 -0.31 -0.32
C PRO A 535 32.63 1.17 -0.06
N GLU A 536 33.90 1.52 0.11
CA GLU A 536 34.38 2.92 0.29
C GLU A 536 33.95 3.82 -0.89
N GLN A 537 34.08 3.30 -2.11
CA GLN A 537 33.60 3.96 -3.33
C GLN A 537 32.13 3.60 -3.54
N LEU A 538 31.26 4.60 -3.45
CA LEU A 538 29.83 4.42 -3.65
C LEU A 538 29.49 4.56 -5.14
N ASN A 539 28.80 3.56 -5.68
CA ASN A 539 28.35 3.54 -7.06
C ASN A 539 26.89 3.14 -7.10
N SER A 540 26.12 3.79 -7.96
CA SER A 540 24.75 3.37 -8.27
C SER A 540 24.77 1.98 -8.88
N GLY A 541 23.78 1.16 -8.57
CA GLY A 541 23.72 -0.22 -9.00
C GLY A 541 24.61 -1.16 -8.19
N VAL A 542 25.40 -0.65 -7.23
CA VAL A 542 26.25 -1.45 -6.36
C VAL A 542 25.64 -1.54 -4.96
N SER A 543 25.69 -2.75 -4.44
CA SER A 543 25.31 -3.03 -3.07
C SER A 543 26.14 -2.22 -2.08
N THR A 544 25.49 -1.47 -1.23
CA THR A 544 26.11 -0.62 -0.21
C THR A 544 25.51 -0.90 1.15
N THR A 545 26.36 -1.12 2.14
CA THR A 545 25.94 -1.20 3.54
C THR A 545 26.34 0.08 4.25
N PHE A 546 25.36 0.80 4.77
CA PHE A 546 25.57 1.87 5.74
C PHE A 546 25.42 1.31 7.16
N SER A 547 26.48 1.38 7.95
CA SER A 547 26.49 0.95 9.35
C SER A 547 26.40 2.18 10.23
N LEU A 548 25.22 2.42 10.80
CA LEU A 548 24.89 3.56 11.62
C LEU A 548 24.95 3.15 13.10
N THR A 549 25.90 3.69 13.85
CA THR A 549 25.98 3.47 15.30
C THR A 549 25.25 4.59 16.00
N ILE A 550 24.25 4.24 16.80
CA ILE A 550 23.36 5.17 17.50
C ILE A 550 23.40 4.89 18.99
N THR A 551 23.48 5.94 19.80
CA THR A 551 23.19 5.90 21.23
C THR A 551 21.84 6.56 21.48
N ASN A 552 20.94 5.86 22.15
CA ASN A 552 19.69 6.44 22.62
C ASN A 552 19.91 7.06 24.00
N GLU A 553 19.98 8.39 24.08
CA GLU A 553 20.21 9.14 25.33
C GLU A 553 18.91 9.43 26.11
N GLY A 554 17.75 9.13 25.49
CA GLY A 554 16.44 9.31 26.10
C GLY A 554 15.80 8.01 26.58
N GLU A 555 14.47 7.97 26.56
CA GLU A 555 13.67 6.79 26.87
C GLU A 555 13.74 5.77 25.73
N MET A 556 13.12 4.61 25.90
CA MET A 556 13.16 3.53 24.90
C MET A 556 12.65 4.01 23.53
N TYR A 557 13.42 3.73 22.48
CA TYR A 557 12.98 3.82 21.10
C TYR A 557 12.49 2.46 20.63
N ASP A 558 11.28 2.39 20.08
CA ASP A 558 10.74 1.22 19.41
C ASP A 558 10.06 1.69 18.12
N GLY A 559 10.55 1.27 16.98
CA GLY A 559 10.03 1.70 15.68
C GLY A 559 11.03 1.52 14.55
N CYS A 560 10.68 2.02 13.36
CA CYS A 560 11.52 1.91 12.18
C CYS A 560 12.51 3.08 12.05
N LEU A 561 13.64 2.79 11.41
CA LEU A 561 14.59 3.79 10.92
C LEU A 561 14.75 3.62 9.42
N TYR A 562 14.91 4.71 8.70
CA TYR A 562 15.21 4.71 7.28
C TYR A 562 16.07 5.93 6.91
N PHE A 563 16.59 5.98 5.68
CA PHE A 563 17.30 7.17 5.20
C PHE A 563 16.87 7.57 3.79
N GLN A 564 17.15 8.82 3.45
CA GLN A 564 17.02 9.36 2.11
C GLN A 564 18.35 9.86 1.59
N LEU A 565 18.59 9.64 0.30
CA LEU A 565 19.69 10.24 -0.44
C LEU A 565 19.12 11.24 -1.44
N LYS A 566 19.61 12.47 -1.42
CA LYS A 566 19.23 13.49 -2.40
C LYS A 566 20.43 14.40 -2.72
N VAL A 567 20.43 14.99 -3.89
CA VAL A 567 21.39 16.04 -4.20
C VAL A 567 20.96 17.33 -3.50
N LYS A 568 21.89 18.00 -2.83
CA LYS A 568 21.59 19.22 -2.08
C LYS A 568 20.91 20.27 -2.95
N GLY A 569 19.73 20.71 -2.51
CA GLY A 569 18.92 21.71 -3.21
C GLY A 569 18.03 21.17 -4.33
N ASP A 570 18.09 19.85 -4.63
CA ASP A 570 17.15 19.23 -5.54
C ASP A 570 15.77 19.11 -4.85
N LYS A 571 14.75 19.66 -5.50
CA LYS A 571 13.37 19.67 -5.02
C LYS A 571 12.49 18.62 -5.71
N VAL A 572 13.05 17.89 -6.65
CA VAL A 572 12.33 16.88 -7.43
C VAL A 572 12.35 15.58 -6.66
N MET A 573 11.25 15.24 -6.00
CA MET A 573 11.16 14.07 -5.12
C MET A 573 11.42 12.75 -5.86
N SER A 574 11.08 12.64 -7.15
CA SER A 574 11.39 11.45 -7.95
C SER A 574 12.90 11.18 -8.13
N HIS A 575 13.75 12.17 -7.81
CA HIS A 575 15.21 12.03 -7.83
C HIS A 575 15.78 11.58 -6.47
N TRP A 576 14.93 11.48 -5.44
CA TRP A 576 15.37 11.08 -4.10
C TRP A 576 15.32 9.56 -4.00
N TYR A 577 16.34 9.03 -3.40
CA TYR A 577 16.36 7.62 -3.05
C TYR A 577 15.97 7.46 -1.58
N THR A 578 14.99 6.63 -1.29
CA THR A 578 14.56 6.31 0.08
C THR A 578 14.86 4.84 0.36
N SER A 579 15.53 4.58 1.49
CA SER A 579 15.86 3.22 1.90
C SER A 579 14.62 2.45 2.37
N PRO A 580 14.63 1.12 2.33
CA PRO A 580 13.70 0.33 3.13
C PRO A 580 13.78 0.70 4.61
N HIS A 581 12.67 0.53 5.31
CA HIS A 581 12.59 0.72 6.76
C HIS A 581 13.22 -0.48 7.50
N VAL A 582 13.93 -0.20 8.59
CA VAL A 582 14.52 -1.21 9.48
C VAL A 582 13.93 -1.05 10.87
N ASP A 583 13.14 -2.03 11.32
CA ASP A 583 12.57 -2.01 12.65
C ASP A 583 13.64 -2.27 13.71
N VAL A 584 13.69 -1.43 14.73
CA VAL A 584 14.67 -1.51 15.82
C VAL A 584 14.04 -1.14 17.14
N THR A 585 14.51 -1.81 18.20
CA THR A 585 14.24 -1.42 19.59
C THR A 585 15.56 -1.04 20.23
N ILE A 586 15.72 0.22 20.66
CA ILE A 586 16.93 0.73 21.32
C ILE A 586 16.55 1.17 22.74
N PRO A 587 16.91 0.37 23.78
CA PRO A 587 16.63 0.75 25.16
C PRO A 587 17.25 2.08 25.56
N ALA A 588 16.70 2.70 26.60
CA ALA A 588 17.25 3.90 27.23
C ALA A 588 18.76 3.73 27.59
N GLY A 589 19.58 4.64 27.16
CA GLY A 589 21.04 4.63 27.38
C GLY A 589 21.81 3.60 26.56
N ALA A 590 21.17 2.79 25.73
CA ALA A 590 21.84 1.76 24.93
C ALA A 590 22.48 2.33 23.66
N THR A 591 23.59 1.72 23.26
CA THR A 591 24.25 1.97 21.97
C THR A 591 24.10 0.75 21.09
N GLN A 592 23.65 0.93 19.87
CA GLN A 592 23.45 -0.14 18.89
C GLN A 592 23.96 0.28 17.51
N THR A 593 24.51 -0.68 16.76
CA THR A 593 24.85 -0.46 15.34
C THR A 593 23.77 -1.11 14.49
N ILE A 594 23.21 -0.32 13.58
CA ILE A 594 22.14 -0.70 12.67
C ILE A 594 22.69 -0.66 11.26
N GLU A 595 22.46 -1.71 10.52
CA GLU A 595 22.94 -1.85 9.15
C GLU A 595 21.79 -1.67 8.16
N PHE A 596 22.00 -0.77 7.21
CA PHE A 596 21.13 -0.54 6.07
C PHE A 596 21.92 -0.99 4.85
N THR A 597 21.61 -2.19 4.37
CA THR A 597 22.31 -2.73 3.21
C THR A 597 21.35 -2.72 2.02
N GLN A 598 21.73 -2.15 0.88
CA GLN A 598 20.88 -1.99 -0.30
C GLN A 598 21.66 -1.60 -1.54
N GLN A 599 21.09 -1.83 -2.69
CA GLN A 599 21.60 -1.30 -3.94
C GLN A 599 21.19 0.17 -4.05
N LEU A 600 22.19 1.04 -4.17
CA LEU A 600 21.90 2.46 -4.37
C LEU A 600 21.35 2.67 -5.78
N ASP A 601 20.24 3.33 -5.90
CA ASP A 601 19.69 3.79 -7.17
C ASP A 601 19.83 5.31 -7.27
N CYS A 602 21.05 5.74 -7.51
CA CYS A 602 21.42 7.13 -7.64
C CYS A 602 21.59 7.49 -9.11
N TYR A 603 20.89 8.40 -9.53
CA TYR A 603 20.63 8.82 -10.88
C TYR A 603 21.79 9.61 -11.52
N ARG A 604 22.44 10.51 -10.82
CA ARG A 604 23.61 11.25 -11.33
C ARG A 604 24.81 11.08 -10.43
N SER A 605 26.00 11.06 -11.02
CA SER A 605 27.24 11.23 -10.25
C SER A 605 27.26 12.59 -9.60
N ASN A 606 27.23 12.66 -8.28
CA ASN A 606 27.17 13.91 -7.52
C ASN A 606 27.58 13.74 -6.07
N ALA A 607 27.68 14.86 -5.36
CA ALA A 607 27.73 14.88 -3.91
C ALA A 607 26.28 14.85 -3.37
N TYR A 608 25.94 13.76 -2.71
CA TYR A 608 24.64 13.53 -2.10
C TYR A 608 24.65 13.95 -0.64
N GLU A 609 23.46 14.27 -0.16
CA GLU A 609 23.15 14.39 1.25
C GLU A 609 22.41 13.11 1.66
N ILE A 610 22.88 12.42 2.72
CA ILE A 610 22.17 11.32 3.35
C ILE A 610 21.52 11.81 4.63
N THR A 611 20.20 11.64 4.76
CA THR A 611 19.44 12.02 5.94
C THR A 611 18.75 10.81 6.51
N PHE A 612 18.96 10.52 7.79
CA PHE A 612 18.29 9.44 8.51
C PHE A 612 17.06 9.95 9.25
N PHE A 613 15.99 9.19 9.16
CA PHE A 613 14.69 9.48 9.72
C PHE A 613 14.29 8.42 10.75
N ASN A 614 13.55 8.84 11.74
CA ASN A 614 12.94 7.99 12.75
C ASN A 614 11.51 7.57 12.35
N ARG A 615 10.82 6.82 13.20
CA ARG A 615 9.45 6.33 13.01
C ARG A 615 8.42 7.44 12.80
N ASP A 616 8.69 8.66 13.32
CA ASP A 616 7.82 9.83 13.21
C ASP A 616 8.14 10.65 11.95
N GLU A 617 8.88 10.07 11.00
CA GLU A 617 9.37 10.73 9.78
C GLU A 617 10.22 11.98 10.03
N LYS A 618 10.74 12.14 11.26
CA LYS A 618 11.57 13.27 11.64
C LYS A 618 13.04 12.98 11.34
N PRO A 619 13.76 13.89 10.68
CA PRO A 619 15.20 13.72 10.46
C PRO A 619 15.94 13.87 11.78
N PHE A 620 16.83 12.92 12.10
CA PHE A 620 17.67 13.01 13.31
C PHE A 620 19.17 13.05 13.01
N PHE A 621 19.59 12.78 11.78
CA PHE A 621 20.98 12.90 11.36
C PHE A 621 21.09 13.17 9.87
N THR A 622 21.97 14.08 9.48
CA THR A 622 22.27 14.38 8.08
C THR A 622 23.79 14.48 7.89
N LEU A 623 24.29 13.79 6.85
CA LEU A 623 25.67 13.93 6.38
C LEU A 623 25.64 14.45 4.93
N GLU A 624 26.31 15.56 4.69
CA GLU A 624 26.45 16.17 3.37
C GLU A 624 27.74 15.69 2.66
N GLY A 625 27.73 15.76 1.34
CA GLY A 625 28.91 15.57 0.52
C GLY A 625 29.31 14.13 0.25
N LEU A 626 28.37 13.20 0.41
CA LEU A 626 28.56 11.80 0.09
C LEU A 626 28.74 11.62 -1.43
N SER A 627 29.97 11.32 -1.89
CA SER A 627 30.25 11.14 -3.32
C SER A 627 29.72 9.81 -3.81
N ILE A 628 28.74 9.84 -4.71
CA ILE A 628 28.17 8.66 -5.34
C ILE A 628 28.34 8.79 -6.85
N GLU A 629 28.91 7.77 -7.51
CA GLU A 629 28.93 7.67 -8.95
C GLU A 629 27.57 7.11 -9.42
N GLY A 630 26.79 7.94 -10.11
CA GLY A 630 25.46 7.60 -10.59
C GLY A 630 25.54 6.67 -11.81
N ARG A 631 24.43 6.02 -12.10
CA ARG A 631 24.23 5.34 -13.37
C ARG A 631 24.17 6.35 -14.53
N ASP A 632 24.06 5.86 -15.75
CA ASP A 632 23.77 6.76 -16.89
C ASP A 632 22.56 7.64 -16.58
N PRO A 633 22.57 8.91 -17.03
CA PRO A 633 21.51 9.84 -16.71
C PRO A 633 20.17 9.29 -17.17
N ASP A 634 19.16 9.42 -16.32
CA ASP A 634 17.78 9.08 -16.69
C ASP A 634 17.30 9.95 -17.86
N PRO A 635 16.29 9.51 -18.60
CA PRO A 635 15.69 10.33 -19.64
C PRO A 635 15.13 11.64 -19.05
N GLU A 636 15.32 12.72 -19.78
CA GLU A 636 14.72 14.03 -19.47
C GLU A 636 13.79 14.43 -20.60
N LEU A 637 12.52 14.03 -20.46
CA LEU A 637 11.53 14.21 -21.50
C LEU A 637 10.83 15.57 -21.36
N ALA A 638 10.66 16.28 -22.47
CA ALA A 638 9.91 17.51 -22.54
C ALA A 638 9.21 17.67 -23.89
N LEU A 639 8.10 18.41 -23.93
CA LEU A 639 7.48 18.79 -25.19
C LEU A 639 8.28 19.95 -25.83
N THR A 640 8.60 19.81 -27.11
CA THR A 640 9.19 20.89 -27.90
C THR A 640 8.11 21.78 -28.53
N LYS A 641 6.91 21.23 -28.74
CA LYS A 641 5.74 21.88 -29.31
C LYS A 641 4.48 21.48 -28.57
N LYS A 642 3.40 22.23 -28.84
CA LYS A 642 2.08 21.84 -28.34
C LYS A 642 1.66 20.50 -28.90
N ILE A 643 1.06 19.67 -28.03
CA ILE A 643 0.39 18.44 -28.41
C ILE A 643 -0.65 18.78 -29.48
N LYS A 644 -0.73 17.99 -30.54
CA LYS A 644 -1.70 18.19 -31.62
C LYS A 644 -2.67 17.03 -31.68
N PHE A 645 -3.90 17.35 -32.03
CA PHE A 645 -4.86 16.38 -32.51
C PHE A 645 -4.57 16.09 -33.97
N ILE A 646 -4.63 14.81 -34.32
CA ILE A 646 -4.51 14.41 -35.71
C ILE A 646 -5.73 14.93 -36.50
N PRO A 647 -5.52 15.58 -37.66
CA PRO A 647 -6.57 16.24 -38.43
C PRO A 647 -7.71 15.32 -38.86
N LYS A 648 -8.87 15.91 -39.12
CA LYS A 648 -10.10 15.22 -39.54
C LYS A 648 -10.00 14.40 -40.83
N ASP A 649 -9.10 14.77 -41.70
CA ASP A 649 -8.85 14.09 -42.97
C ASP A 649 -8.04 12.81 -42.79
N TRP A 650 -7.46 12.60 -41.60
CA TRP A 650 -6.92 11.30 -41.24
C TRP A 650 -8.07 10.33 -40.96
N GLN A 651 -7.93 9.16 -41.51
CA GLN A 651 -8.96 8.14 -41.38
C GLN A 651 -8.77 7.38 -40.06
N VAL A 652 -9.44 7.80 -39.02
CA VAL A 652 -9.49 7.14 -37.69
C VAL A 652 -10.89 6.62 -37.40
N PRO A 653 -11.07 5.50 -36.71
CA PRO A 653 -12.38 5.05 -36.28
C PRO A 653 -13.12 6.15 -35.50
N ALA A 654 -14.44 6.16 -35.58
CA ALA A 654 -15.27 7.19 -34.94
C ALA A 654 -15.15 7.28 -33.45
N ASN A 655 -14.71 6.19 -32.78
CA ASN A 655 -14.47 6.10 -31.38
C ASN A 655 -12.97 6.20 -30.98
N CYS A 656 -12.13 6.67 -31.91
CA CYS A 656 -10.68 6.79 -31.66
C CYS A 656 -10.23 8.23 -31.74
N MET A 657 -9.20 8.54 -30.96
CA MET A 657 -8.47 9.80 -31.03
C MET A 657 -6.97 9.54 -31.08
N ILE A 658 -6.27 10.29 -31.89
CA ILE A 658 -4.81 10.29 -31.95
C ILE A 658 -4.29 11.65 -31.55
N LEU A 659 -3.35 11.64 -30.62
CA LEU A 659 -2.60 12.83 -30.25
C LEU A 659 -1.15 12.69 -30.74
N GLU A 660 -0.64 13.77 -31.33
CA GLU A 660 0.75 13.89 -31.74
C GLU A 660 1.51 14.73 -30.74
N ALA A 661 2.60 14.20 -30.21
CA ALA A 661 3.54 14.92 -29.36
C ALA A 661 4.95 14.91 -29.98
N GLU A 662 5.61 16.06 -30.02
CA GLU A 662 7.02 16.15 -30.36
C GLU A 662 7.79 16.26 -29.05
N VAL A 663 8.49 15.18 -28.68
CA VAL A 663 9.17 15.03 -27.41
C VAL A 663 10.67 15.10 -27.62
N ILE A 664 11.36 15.94 -26.84
CA ILE A 664 12.82 15.97 -26.73
C ILE A 664 13.24 15.19 -25.49
N ASN A 665 14.29 14.39 -25.61
CA ASN A 665 14.93 13.72 -24.50
C ASN A 665 16.33 14.30 -24.27
N ASN A 666 16.48 15.14 -23.26
CA ASN A 666 17.76 15.77 -22.91
C ASN A 666 18.63 14.91 -21.98
N GLY A 667 18.08 13.85 -21.43
CA GLY A 667 18.76 12.93 -20.54
C GLY A 667 19.38 11.71 -21.23
N GLY A 668 19.35 10.58 -20.58
CA GLY A 668 19.76 9.27 -21.12
C GLY A 668 18.72 8.61 -22.01
N LEU A 669 18.93 7.37 -22.40
CA LEU A 669 18.00 6.58 -23.20
C LEU A 669 16.67 6.42 -22.45
N TYR A 670 15.58 6.79 -23.09
CA TYR A 670 14.24 6.41 -22.66
C TYR A 670 13.78 5.16 -23.43
N GLU A 671 13.45 4.14 -22.69
CA GLU A 671 12.74 2.96 -23.17
C GLU A 671 11.60 2.70 -22.20
N GLY A 672 10.36 2.75 -22.66
CA GLY A 672 9.20 2.69 -21.80
C GLY A 672 7.89 2.84 -22.53
N LYS A 673 6.85 3.08 -21.78
CA LYS A 673 5.50 3.24 -22.28
C LYS A 673 5.03 4.68 -22.18
N MET A 674 4.26 5.11 -23.14
CA MET A 674 3.57 6.40 -23.16
C MET A 674 2.11 6.24 -23.50
N PHE A 675 1.27 7.02 -22.84
CA PHE A 675 -0.15 7.14 -23.13
C PHE A 675 -0.60 8.56 -22.83
N TRP A 676 -1.71 9.00 -23.44
CA TRP A 676 -2.26 10.31 -23.14
C TRP A 676 -3.44 10.18 -22.18
N VAL A 677 -3.61 11.21 -21.36
CA VAL A 677 -4.77 11.39 -20.49
C VAL A 677 -5.37 12.75 -20.79
N MET A 678 -6.70 12.82 -20.90
CA MET A 678 -7.43 14.06 -20.98
C MET A 678 -8.39 14.16 -19.81
N VAL A 679 -8.36 15.30 -19.14
CA VAL A 679 -9.22 15.60 -18.00
C VAL A 679 -9.92 16.95 -18.20
N GLU A 680 -11.11 17.09 -17.64
CA GLU A 680 -11.77 18.39 -17.57
C GLU A 680 -11.06 19.32 -16.60
N PRO A 681 -10.85 20.61 -16.92
CA PRO A 681 -10.05 21.55 -16.10
C PRO A 681 -10.56 21.78 -14.68
N TYR A 682 -11.84 21.51 -14.44
CA TYR A 682 -12.52 21.80 -13.17
C TYR A 682 -12.83 20.58 -12.32
N THR A 683 -12.59 19.39 -12.82
CA THR A 683 -12.92 18.12 -12.14
C THR A 683 -11.69 17.26 -11.87
N LEU A 684 -10.58 17.86 -11.53
CA LEU A 684 -9.28 17.20 -11.31
C LEU A 684 -9.27 15.96 -10.39
N MET A 685 -10.42 15.51 -9.93
CA MET A 685 -10.52 14.44 -8.95
C MET A 685 -11.47 13.29 -9.28
N THR A 686 -12.11 13.21 -10.44
CA THR A 686 -13.11 12.14 -10.63
C THR A 686 -13.21 11.61 -12.05
N SER A 687 -13.59 10.38 -12.12
CA SER A 687 -14.18 9.47 -13.11
C SER A 687 -14.39 9.90 -14.57
N ASP A 688 -14.14 11.12 -14.96
CA ASP A 688 -14.38 11.64 -16.31
C ASP A 688 -13.06 12.00 -17.03
N TYR A 689 -12.08 11.14 -16.96
CA TYR A 689 -10.89 11.23 -17.79
C TYR A 689 -10.94 10.21 -18.92
N TYR A 690 -10.29 10.55 -20.01
CA TYR A 690 -10.12 9.67 -21.16
C TYR A 690 -8.65 9.32 -21.26
N GLU A 691 -8.36 8.04 -21.42
CA GLU A 691 -7.02 7.51 -21.46
C GLU A 691 -6.72 6.89 -22.81
N GLY A 692 -5.55 7.20 -23.34
CA GLY A 692 -5.03 6.55 -24.54
C GLY A 692 -4.46 5.18 -24.18
N THR A 693 -4.36 4.31 -25.16
CA THR A 693 -3.73 3.00 -24.99
C THR A 693 -2.23 3.15 -24.77
N ASP A 694 -1.65 2.31 -23.94
CA ASP A 694 -0.20 2.23 -23.72
C ASP A 694 0.56 1.94 -25.03
N HIS A 695 1.60 2.74 -25.30
CA HIS A 695 2.49 2.55 -26.44
C HIS A 695 3.93 2.42 -25.98
N ASP A 696 4.61 1.37 -26.42
CA ASP A 696 6.06 1.20 -26.17
C ASP A 696 6.84 2.23 -27.00
N VAL A 697 7.69 3.00 -26.38
CA VAL A 697 8.44 4.10 -27.02
C VAL A 697 9.89 4.06 -26.60
N VAL A 698 10.78 4.21 -27.60
CA VAL A 698 12.21 4.38 -27.36
C VAL A 698 12.64 5.74 -27.86
N ILE A 699 13.21 6.58 -26.99
CA ILE A 699 13.75 7.89 -27.35
C ILE A 699 15.21 7.97 -26.91
N PRO A 700 16.17 7.95 -27.85
CA PRO A 700 17.56 8.17 -27.52
C PRO A 700 17.75 9.49 -26.77
N GLY A 701 18.76 9.54 -25.88
CA GLY A 701 19.08 10.75 -25.13
C GLY A 701 19.82 11.84 -25.92
N ASN A 702 20.47 12.74 -25.17
CA ASN A 702 21.36 13.79 -25.71
C ASN A 702 20.67 14.79 -26.64
N GLY A 703 19.43 15.18 -26.33
CA GLY A 703 18.67 16.17 -27.10
C GLY A 703 17.99 15.57 -28.34
N THR A 704 17.82 14.25 -28.41
CA THR A 704 17.07 13.61 -29.49
C THR A 704 15.60 14.04 -29.43
N VAL A 705 15.09 14.49 -30.57
CA VAL A 705 13.67 14.85 -30.73
C VAL A 705 12.95 13.75 -31.49
N LYS A 706 11.81 13.31 -30.97
CA LYS A 706 10.95 12.29 -31.57
C LYS A 706 9.49 12.73 -31.61
N THR A 707 8.83 12.52 -32.74
CA THR A 707 7.39 12.68 -32.84
C THR A 707 6.70 11.36 -32.47
N ILE A 708 5.77 11.43 -31.55
CA ILE A 708 5.03 10.27 -31.02
C ILE A 708 3.56 10.46 -31.33
N HIS A 709 2.94 9.41 -31.84
CA HIS A 709 1.50 9.34 -32.06
C HIS A 709 0.92 8.30 -31.10
N VAL A 710 0.00 8.71 -30.25
CA VAL A 710 -0.70 7.82 -29.32
C VAL A 710 -2.18 7.81 -29.64
N MET A 711 -2.72 6.64 -29.85
CA MET A 711 -4.16 6.42 -30.10
C MET A 711 -4.86 5.99 -28.79
N GLY A 712 -6.05 6.46 -28.58
CA GLY A 712 -6.96 5.97 -27.57
C GLY A 712 -8.35 5.76 -28.10
N THR A 713 -9.12 4.90 -27.45
CA THR A 713 -10.50 4.57 -27.79
C THR A 713 -11.45 5.03 -26.68
N PHE A 714 -12.67 5.38 -27.06
CA PHE A 714 -13.73 5.78 -26.13
C PHE A 714 -14.86 4.78 -26.16
N ASP A 715 -15.42 4.46 -25.00
CA ASP A 715 -16.53 3.53 -24.90
C ASP A 715 -17.87 4.09 -25.43
N SER A 716 -18.02 5.40 -25.50
CA SER A 716 -19.20 6.01 -26.12
C SER A 716 -18.95 7.44 -26.63
N ALA A 717 -19.48 7.75 -27.81
CA ALA A 717 -19.47 9.10 -28.36
C ALA A 717 -20.39 10.09 -27.64
N SER A 718 -21.15 9.65 -26.65
CA SER A 718 -22.15 10.45 -25.95
C SER A 718 -21.62 11.26 -24.77
N SER A 719 -20.43 10.98 -24.29
CA SER A 719 -19.82 11.66 -23.14
C SER A 719 -19.17 13.01 -23.45
N TRP A 720 -18.99 13.36 -24.70
CA TRP A 720 -18.33 14.61 -25.13
C TRP A 720 -19.19 15.88 -25.02
N SER A 721 -20.34 15.82 -24.41
CA SER A 721 -21.31 16.91 -24.45
C SER A 721 -21.16 17.98 -23.38
N MET A 722 -20.22 17.87 -22.45
CA MET A 722 -20.33 18.66 -21.22
C MET A 722 -19.31 19.78 -21.05
N SER A 723 -18.15 19.76 -21.69
CA SER A 723 -17.16 20.86 -21.59
C SER A 723 -16.48 21.09 -22.92
N ASN A 724 -16.25 22.37 -23.27
CA ASN A 724 -15.47 22.74 -24.45
C ASN A 724 -13.96 22.85 -24.13
N GLU A 725 -13.59 22.72 -22.87
CA GLU A 725 -12.22 22.87 -22.39
C GLU A 725 -11.75 21.58 -21.76
N PHE A 726 -10.52 21.19 -22.04
CA PHE A 726 -9.87 20.04 -21.43
C PHE A 726 -8.35 20.19 -21.41
N VAL A 727 -7.72 19.42 -20.55
CA VAL A 727 -6.26 19.35 -20.40
C VAL A 727 -5.78 18.02 -20.94
N ALA A 728 -4.85 18.06 -21.88
CA ALA A 728 -4.18 16.87 -22.40
C ALA A 728 -2.77 16.75 -21.80
N VAL A 729 -2.43 15.54 -21.35
CA VAL A 729 -1.14 15.21 -20.77
C VAL A 729 -0.66 13.89 -21.37
N PHE A 730 0.63 13.79 -21.72
CA PHE A 730 1.26 12.52 -22.01
C PHE A 730 1.90 11.97 -20.74
N ASN A 731 1.35 10.89 -20.23
CA ASN A 731 1.96 10.14 -19.14
C ASN A 731 2.97 9.15 -19.71
N HIS A 732 4.02 8.89 -18.96
CA HIS A 732 5.06 7.95 -19.35
C HIS A 732 5.59 7.19 -18.14
N TYR A 733 6.03 5.96 -18.37
CA TYR A 733 6.87 5.20 -17.43
C TYR A 733 7.94 4.42 -18.19
N ALA A 734 9.18 4.62 -17.78
CA ALA A 734 10.31 3.95 -18.38
C ALA A 734 10.40 2.49 -17.88
N THR A 735 10.76 1.59 -18.78
CA THR A 735 11.05 0.19 -18.48
C THR A 735 12.53 -0.07 -18.24
N ASN A 736 13.39 0.83 -18.70
CA ASN A 736 14.85 0.77 -18.53
C ASN A 736 15.39 1.57 -17.34
N CYS A 737 14.52 2.31 -16.68
CA CYS A 737 14.83 3.07 -15.45
C CYS A 737 13.55 3.28 -14.62
N ASN A 738 13.70 3.60 -13.34
CA ASN A 738 12.53 3.83 -12.45
C ASN A 738 11.97 5.24 -12.62
N GLN A 739 11.63 5.62 -13.84
CA GLN A 739 11.09 6.94 -14.11
C GLN A 739 9.65 6.83 -14.63
N ALA A 740 8.72 7.39 -13.87
CA ALA A 740 7.37 7.69 -14.30
C ALA A 740 7.14 9.20 -14.22
N GLY A 741 6.30 9.74 -15.06
CA GLY A 741 6.01 11.16 -15.05
C GLY A 741 5.01 11.57 -16.11
N SER A 742 4.83 12.89 -16.24
CA SER A 742 3.94 13.49 -17.22
C SER A 742 4.66 14.56 -18.02
N ILE A 743 4.37 14.61 -19.30
CA ILE A 743 4.84 15.66 -20.21
C ILE A 743 3.62 16.52 -20.60
N GLY A 744 3.63 17.74 -20.22
CA GLY A 744 2.48 18.66 -20.25
C GLY A 744 2.23 19.19 -18.84
N PRO A 745 1.15 19.84 -18.49
CA PRO A 745 -0.16 19.83 -19.15
C PRO A 745 -0.30 20.85 -20.30
N GLN A 746 -1.29 20.61 -21.14
CA GLN A 746 -1.68 21.51 -22.22
C GLN A 746 -3.20 21.69 -22.22
N GLU A 747 -3.68 22.92 -22.03
CA GLU A 747 -5.09 23.25 -22.12
C GLU A 747 -5.54 23.35 -23.58
N TYR A 748 -6.72 22.85 -23.88
CA TYR A 748 -7.34 22.88 -25.17
C TYR A 748 -8.80 23.28 -25.08
N ASN A 749 -9.27 23.97 -26.14
CA ASN A 749 -10.69 24.21 -26.36
C ASN A 749 -11.17 23.39 -27.55
N LEU A 750 -12.16 22.51 -27.32
CA LEU A 750 -12.72 21.62 -28.35
C LEU A 750 -13.25 22.36 -29.54
N LEU A 751 -13.74 23.60 -29.40
CA LEU A 751 -14.24 24.42 -30.49
C LEU A 751 -13.12 24.89 -31.43
N GLU A 752 -11.91 25.01 -30.94
CA GLU A 752 -10.74 25.43 -31.71
C GLU A 752 -9.98 24.26 -32.32
N THR A 753 -10.29 23.01 -31.91
CA THR A 753 -9.66 21.81 -32.45
C THR A 753 -10.34 21.38 -33.74
N THR A 754 -9.55 20.91 -34.69
CA THR A 754 -10.06 20.38 -35.95
C THR A 754 -10.58 18.95 -35.84
N TRP A 755 -10.54 18.38 -34.67
CA TRP A 755 -10.98 17.04 -34.36
C TRP A 755 -12.50 16.98 -34.09
N GLY A 756 -13.12 15.88 -34.45
CA GLY A 756 -14.51 15.60 -34.09
C GLY A 756 -14.95 14.20 -34.49
N PRO A 757 -15.78 13.53 -33.70
CA PRO A 757 -16.26 12.16 -33.97
C PRO A 757 -17.29 12.17 -35.12
N LYS A 758 -16.87 12.25 -36.32
CA LYS A 758 -17.87 12.43 -37.39
C LYS A 758 -17.74 11.51 -38.59
N ASN A 759 -17.09 10.38 -38.49
CA ASN A 759 -17.02 9.56 -39.65
C ASN A 759 -17.03 8.07 -39.36
N ASP A 760 -18.22 7.48 -39.34
CA ASP A 760 -18.47 6.04 -39.16
C ASP A 760 -17.81 5.15 -40.22
N ASN A 761 -17.21 5.73 -41.25
CA ASN A 761 -16.63 5.02 -42.39
C ASN A 761 -15.12 5.06 -42.46
N VAL A 762 -14.47 5.53 -41.43
CA VAL A 762 -13.06 5.79 -41.48
C VAL A 762 -12.27 4.64 -40.87
N ARG A 763 -11.19 4.22 -41.50
CA ARG A 763 -10.33 3.14 -41.05
C ARG A 763 -8.93 3.66 -40.80
N TRP A 764 -8.31 3.19 -39.73
CA TRP A 764 -6.92 3.37 -39.49
C TRP A 764 -6.10 2.90 -40.70
N ASP A 765 -5.23 3.78 -41.24
CA ASP A 765 -4.30 3.42 -42.31
C ASP A 765 -2.93 3.10 -41.72
N PRO A 766 -2.42 1.90 -41.87
CA PRO A 766 -1.08 1.53 -41.45
C PRO A 766 0.05 2.43 -41.95
N ALA A 767 -0.19 3.19 -43.06
CA ALA A 767 0.78 4.16 -43.59
C ALA A 767 0.95 5.39 -42.66
N TRP A 768 0.04 5.64 -41.72
CA TRP A 768 0.17 6.72 -40.75
C TRP A 768 1.11 6.40 -39.63
N ASP A 769 1.46 5.17 -39.55
CA ASP A 769 2.43 4.65 -38.61
C ASP A 769 3.85 4.91 -39.06
N ILE A 770 4.15 6.17 -39.11
CA ILE A 770 5.42 6.66 -39.58
C ILE A 770 6.46 6.47 -38.50
N GLU A 771 7.43 5.65 -38.77
CA GLU A 771 8.75 5.53 -38.15
C GLU A 771 8.83 5.00 -36.71
N ASN A 772 7.80 5.11 -35.89
CA ASN A 772 7.92 4.78 -34.46
C ASN A 772 6.61 4.41 -33.83
N ALA A 773 5.71 4.05 -34.65
CA ALA A 773 4.41 3.79 -34.16
C ALA A 773 4.41 2.49 -33.43
N ASP A 774 4.46 2.64 -32.19
CA ASP A 774 3.74 1.73 -31.38
C ASP A 774 2.28 1.93 -31.76
N ARG A 775 1.87 1.09 -32.61
CA ARG A 775 0.51 1.05 -33.09
C ARG A 775 -0.29 0.62 -31.89
N GLY A 776 -1.13 1.47 -31.40
CA GLY A 776 -2.20 1.06 -30.51
C GLY A 776 -2.85 -0.22 -31.04
N PRO A 777 -3.64 -0.95 -30.28
CA PRO A 777 -4.22 -2.20 -30.71
C PRO A 777 -5.02 -1.98 -31.99
N SER A 778 -4.31 -1.89 -33.12
CA SER A 778 -4.94 -1.88 -34.41
C SER A 778 -5.45 -3.28 -34.62
N SER A 779 -6.74 -3.40 -34.83
CA SER A 779 -7.34 -4.61 -35.38
C SER A 779 -6.85 -4.92 -36.82
N ALA A 780 -5.93 -4.11 -37.34
CA ALA A 780 -5.31 -4.31 -38.63
C ALA A 780 -3.85 -4.75 -38.39
N ILE A 781 -3.57 -6.01 -38.60
CA ILE A 781 -2.22 -6.48 -38.85
C ILE A 781 -1.72 -5.72 -40.05
N SER A 782 -0.74 -4.85 -39.88
CA SER A 782 -0.06 -4.27 -41.03
C SER A 782 0.52 -5.40 -41.86
N PRO A 783 0.37 -5.34 -43.18
CA PRO A 783 1.16 -6.21 -44.03
C PRO A 783 2.63 -5.91 -43.71
N ILE A 784 3.41 -6.94 -43.41
CA ILE A 784 4.85 -6.85 -43.28
C ILE A 784 5.34 -6.08 -44.52
N PRO A 785 6.11 -4.98 -44.38
CA PRO A 785 6.55 -4.21 -45.52
C PRO A 785 7.19 -5.14 -46.54
N ALA A 786 6.79 -5.04 -47.78
CA ALA A 786 7.24 -5.88 -48.89
C ALA A 786 8.73 -5.64 -49.32
N THR A 787 9.56 -5.15 -48.39
CA THR A 787 10.99 -4.92 -48.56
C THR A 787 11.87 -5.97 -47.85
N ALA A 788 11.26 -6.89 -47.09
CA ALA A 788 12.01 -8.14 -46.77
C ALA A 788 11.98 -8.98 -48.05
N THR A 789 13.16 -9.27 -48.58
CA THR A 789 13.36 -10.21 -49.68
C THR A 789 12.38 -11.37 -49.55
N GLU A 790 11.49 -11.53 -50.55
CA GLU A 790 10.54 -12.64 -50.59
C GLU A 790 11.33 -13.95 -50.47
N ALA A 791 11.51 -14.43 -49.26
CA ALA A 791 11.88 -15.81 -49.07
C ALA A 791 10.67 -16.62 -49.60
N ASN A 792 10.93 -17.60 -50.45
CA ASN A 792 9.90 -18.53 -50.97
C ASN A 792 9.35 -19.39 -49.81
N ILE A 793 8.62 -18.74 -48.89
CA ILE A 793 7.91 -19.37 -47.76
C ILE A 793 6.46 -19.55 -48.15
N GLY A 794 6.03 -20.78 -48.36
CA GLY A 794 4.64 -21.13 -48.63
C GLY A 794 3.88 -21.26 -47.34
N ILE A 795 2.74 -20.55 -47.18
CA ILE A 795 1.83 -20.67 -45.99
C ILE A 795 0.46 -21.12 -46.50
N THR A 796 -0.02 -22.25 -45.96
CA THR A 796 -1.35 -22.79 -46.26
C THR A 796 -2.06 -23.21 -44.99
N CYS A 797 -3.39 -23.27 -45.08
CA CYS A 797 -4.22 -23.83 -43.96
C CYS A 797 -5.24 -24.79 -44.59
N ALA A 798 -5.25 -26.02 -44.08
CA ALA A 798 -6.22 -27.02 -44.45
C ALA A 798 -6.64 -27.85 -43.23
N MET A 799 -7.96 -28.03 -43.04
CA MET A 799 -8.54 -28.79 -41.94
C MET A 799 -8.04 -28.35 -40.55
N GLY A 800 -7.85 -27.05 -40.34
CA GLY A 800 -7.38 -26.48 -39.09
C GLY A 800 -5.88 -26.74 -38.82
N ILE A 801 -5.10 -27.12 -39.82
CA ILE A 801 -3.65 -27.25 -39.76
C ILE A 801 -3.04 -26.14 -40.61
N VAL A 802 -2.29 -25.25 -39.96
CA VAL A 802 -1.45 -24.24 -40.63
C VAL A 802 -0.15 -24.93 -41.02
N THR A 803 0.23 -24.82 -42.28
CA THR A 803 1.47 -25.39 -42.80
C THR A 803 2.31 -24.29 -43.39
N ALA A 804 3.55 -24.13 -42.89
CA ALA A 804 4.58 -23.26 -43.47
C ALA A 804 5.66 -24.11 -44.12
N THR A 805 5.92 -23.92 -45.40
CA THR A 805 7.00 -24.56 -46.17
C THR A 805 8.15 -23.58 -46.27
N LEU A 806 9.27 -23.92 -45.68
CA LEU A 806 10.48 -23.08 -45.61
C LEU A 806 11.42 -23.36 -46.80
N PRO A 807 12.23 -22.39 -47.23
CA PRO A 807 13.32 -22.63 -48.19
C PRO A 807 14.31 -23.67 -47.65
N PRO A 808 15.06 -24.40 -48.53
CA PRO A 808 15.92 -25.50 -48.15
C PRO A 808 17.00 -25.16 -47.09
N ASP A 809 17.48 -23.92 -47.10
CA ASP A 809 18.54 -23.45 -46.19
C ASP A 809 17.99 -22.57 -45.05
N ALA A 810 16.68 -22.50 -44.91
CA ALA A 810 16.04 -21.66 -43.90
C ALA A 810 15.69 -22.48 -42.65
N THR A 811 15.96 -21.87 -41.47
CA THR A 811 15.55 -22.37 -40.18
C THR A 811 14.48 -21.44 -39.60
N LEU A 812 13.43 -21.98 -39.05
CA LEU A 812 12.33 -21.21 -38.42
C LEU A 812 12.87 -20.48 -37.19
N LYS A 813 12.65 -19.16 -37.15
CA LYS A 813 12.86 -18.32 -35.98
C LYS A 813 11.54 -18.11 -35.20
N ALA A 814 10.44 -17.92 -35.93
CA ALA A 814 9.12 -17.81 -35.32
C ALA A 814 8.03 -18.14 -36.34
N LEU A 815 6.98 -18.84 -35.91
CA LEU A 815 5.70 -18.97 -36.61
C LEU A 815 4.62 -18.66 -35.58
N THR A 816 3.84 -17.62 -35.84
CA THR A 816 2.77 -17.18 -34.95
C THR A 816 1.47 -17.04 -35.70
N VAL A 817 0.40 -17.56 -35.14
CA VAL A 817 -0.96 -17.40 -35.62
C VAL A 817 -1.66 -16.38 -34.76
N PHE A 818 -2.30 -15.40 -35.36
CA PHE A 818 -3.02 -14.32 -34.69
C PHE A 818 -4.52 -14.41 -34.98
N ASP A 819 -5.31 -14.06 -34.01
CA ASP A 819 -6.76 -13.88 -34.20
C ASP A 819 -7.07 -12.58 -34.98
N PRO A 820 -8.37 -12.33 -35.33
CA PRO A 820 -8.75 -11.08 -36.00
C PRO A 820 -8.49 -9.79 -35.23
N GLN A 821 -8.26 -9.90 -33.93
CA GLN A 821 -7.90 -8.80 -33.02
C GLN A 821 -6.37 -8.63 -32.87
N GLY A 822 -5.57 -9.40 -33.62
CA GLY A 822 -4.11 -9.32 -33.61
C GLY A 822 -3.45 -10.02 -32.42
N ARG A 823 -4.19 -10.74 -31.58
CA ARG A 823 -3.62 -11.47 -30.46
C ARG A 823 -3.01 -12.79 -30.91
N PRO A 824 -1.81 -13.17 -30.47
CA PRO A 824 -1.23 -14.45 -30.81
C PRO A 824 -2.02 -15.57 -30.12
N VAL A 825 -2.45 -16.57 -30.92
CA VAL A 825 -3.31 -17.67 -30.49
C VAL A 825 -2.71 -19.05 -30.70
N ALA A 826 -1.67 -19.16 -31.52
CA ALA A 826 -0.91 -20.40 -31.70
C ALA A 826 0.50 -20.12 -32.19
N PHE A 827 1.44 -21.00 -31.85
CA PHE A 827 2.86 -20.86 -32.15
C PHE A 827 3.44 -22.14 -32.75
N GLY A 828 4.36 -22.00 -33.70
CA GLY A 828 5.16 -23.09 -34.21
C GLY A 828 6.45 -23.23 -33.39
N GLN A 829 6.97 -24.45 -33.35
CA GLN A 829 8.22 -24.75 -32.67
C GLN A 829 9.41 -24.16 -33.46
N GLU A 830 10.26 -23.39 -32.81
CA GLU A 830 11.47 -22.78 -33.38
C GLU A 830 12.54 -23.81 -33.70
N GLY A 831 13.49 -23.45 -34.58
CA GLY A 831 14.64 -24.26 -34.94
C GLY A 831 14.35 -25.35 -35.98
N LEU A 832 13.14 -25.48 -36.49
CA LEU A 832 12.75 -26.46 -37.51
C LEU A 832 13.12 -25.97 -38.90
N THR A 833 13.32 -26.92 -39.80
CA THR A 833 13.63 -26.72 -41.24
C THR A 833 12.60 -27.48 -42.11
N GLY A 834 12.44 -27.06 -43.36
CA GLY A 834 11.52 -27.72 -44.29
C GLY A 834 10.07 -27.36 -44.05
N THR A 835 9.20 -28.29 -43.70
CA THR A 835 7.75 -28.02 -43.49
C THR A 835 7.44 -28.02 -42.00
N VAL A 836 6.87 -26.92 -41.54
CA VAL A 836 6.41 -26.71 -40.14
C VAL A 836 4.93 -26.61 -40.11
N THR A 837 4.28 -27.27 -39.12
CA THR A 837 2.81 -27.27 -38.97
C THR A 837 2.40 -26.80 -37.59
N VAL A 838 1.26 -26.10 -37.52
CA VAL A 838 0.61 -25.69 -36.27
C VAL A 838 -0.86 -26.09 -36.32
N ASP A 839 -1.31 -26.82 -35.32
CA ASP A 839 -2.71 -27.22 -35.18
C ASP A 839 -3.49 -26.09 -34.50
N ILE A 840 -4.50 -25.58 -35.21
CA ILE A 840 -5.43 -24.55 -34.74
C ILE A 840 -6.86 -25.06 -34.60
N ASN A 841 -7.06 -26.38 -34.53
CA ASN A 841 -8.40 -26.99 -34.42
C ASN A 841 -9.13 -26.63 -33.10
N HIS A 842 -8.41 -26.18 -32.13
CA HIS A 842 -8.97 -25.71 -30.85
C HIS A 842 -9.54 -24.27 -30.92
N LEU A 843 -9.25 -23.54 -31.99
CA LEU A 843 -9.76 -22.17 -32.18
C LEU A 843 -11.13 -22.15 -32.84
N GLY A 844 -11.88 -21.06 -32.81
CA GLY A 844 -13.18 -20.90 -33.50
C GLY A 844 -13.04 -20.82 -35.02
N ALA A 845 -14.14 -21.09 -35.76
CA ALA A 845 -14.15 -20.88 -37.21
C ALA A 845 -14.09 -19.38 -37.52
N GLY A 846 -13.23 -18.98 -38.47
CA GLY A 846 -13.06 -17.56 -38.82
C GLY A 846 -11.71 -17.25 -39.48
N PRO A 847 -11.46 -15.97 -39.81
CA PRO A 847 -10.21 -15.53 -40.37
C PRO A 847 -9.12 -15.48 -39.28
N TYR A 848 -7.92 -15.90 -39.66
CA TYR A 848 -6.70 -15.80 -38.83
C TYR A 848 -5.55 -15.29 -39.69
N PHE A 849 -4.50 -14.80 -39.04
CA PHE A 849 -3.28 -14.33 -39.70
C PHE A 849 -2.10 -15.15 -39.25
N VAL A 850 -1.20 -15.48 -40.13
CA VAL A 850 -0.02 -16.26 -39.86
C VAL A 850 1.21 -15.44 -40.23
N ALA A 851 2.12 -15.26 -39.32
CA ALA A 851 3.43 -14.69 -39.58
C ALA A 851 4.52 -15.74 -39.39
N VAL A 852 5.42 -15.83 -40.33
CA VAL A 852 6.55 -16.75 -40.32
C VAL A 852 7.84 -15.97 -40.48
N SER A 853 8.79 -16.17 -39.60
CA SER A 853 10.14 -15.59 -39.66
C SER A 853 11.18 -16.71 -39.67
N THR A 854 12.19 -16.59 -40.53
CA THR A 854 13.26 -17.57 -40.68
C THR A 854 14.63 -16.90 -40.73
N THR A 855 15.67 -17.68 -40.81
CA THR A 855 17.02 -17.16 -40.99
C THR A 855 17.25 -16.52 -42.37
N CYS A 856 16.34 -16.75 -43.33
CA CYS A 856 16.48 -16.29 -44.72
C CYS A 856 15.40 -15.26 -45.13
N GLY A 857 14.51 -14.88 -44.24
CA GLY A 857 13.46 -13.90 -44.50
C GLY A 857 12.14 -14.23 -43.77
N SER A 858 11.08 -13.45 -44.05
CA SER A 858 9.78 -13.58 -43.41
C SER A 858 8.66 -13.61 -44.47
N ALA A 859 7.55 -14.21 -44.08
CA ALA A 859 6.29 -14.19 -44.86
C ALA A 859 5.07 -14.10 -43.93
N ALA A 860 3.97 -13.59 -44.44
CA ALA A 860 2.70 -13.61 -43.75
C ALA A 860 1.55 -13.93 -44.68
N ALA A 861 0.48 -14.53 -44.15
CA ALA A 861 -0.70 -14.88 -44.90
C ALA A 861 -1.98 -14.79 -44.06
N SER A 862 -3.07 -14.41 -44.68
CA SER A 862 -4.41 -14.60 -44.10
C SER A 862 -4.88 -16.02 -44.40
N ILE A 863 -5.45 -16.65 -43.39
CA ILE A 863 -6.01 -18.00 -43.50
C ILE A 863 -7.44 -18.03 -42.98
N MET A 864 -8.24 -18.98 -43.44
CA MET A 864 -9.56 -19.29 -42.88
C MET A 864 -9.48 -20.66 -42.18
N ARG A 865 -9.95 -20.70 -40.95
CA ARG A 865 -10.21 -21.93 -40.24
C ARG A 865 -11.65 -22.37 -40.41
#